data_3914bd6e3b43bcde5e3590b388e31157
#
_entry.id   3914bd6e3b43bcde5e3590b388e31157
#
_cell.length_a   1.000
_cell.length_b   1.000
_cell.length_c   1.000
_cell.angle_alpha   90.00
_cell.angle_beta   90.00
_cell.angle_gamma   90.00
#
_symmetry.space_group_name_H-M   'P 1'
#
loop_
_entity.id
_entity.type
_entity.pdbx_description
1 polymer ?
#
loop_
_entity_poly.entity_id
_entity_poly.type
_entity_poly.pdbx_seq_one_letter_code
_entity_poly.pdbx_strand_id
1 'polypeptide(L)'
;MNYKLLLGVALFPFTSSFAENFAEDSLKNVSLQEVEIVSVRATNKTPVTYSNINKEAIGSVNLGQDIPFLLLLTPSVIATSDAGTGIGYTGFRIRGTDANRINVTVNGIPLNDSESHGVFWVNMPDFASSLEDLQVQRGVGTSTNGAGAFGASINMKTENIPLLPYGEFNGSYGSFNTSKATFKTGSGVIDKHWAFDARLSSIGSGGFIDRASVDLKSYFAQGAYFNERTMLRFITFSGKEKTYHAWDGVPDYILFPSDPAVKANRTYNPAGYMGDDAEGNPQYYPNQTDNYEQTHYQLSLLQVLNPNLKLNAALHYTRGFGYYEEYKQDQNLDEYGLDNGKGVTPLVNTSDLVRQEYLDNYFGGMIFSLDYSRSKLNLSLGGGGNYYDGNHYGNVIWVKNYAGDPSFVPSQEYYRSKGKKSDINIYLKGNYSLTKNLNIYGDLQVRRIDYAIRGKNDVWDWLAGGMQDLDIHPVFNFFNPKGGIYYQFNPENALYGSVAVAHREPNRNNYTDAGTNEVPKPERLTDYELGYQFNCNNWAFSANLYYMKYKDQLVLNGKINAIGEALTSNVPDSYRTGIELTAGIRIIPGLEWNGNLTLSQNKIKNYTEYVAVYDSDGNAEPVQQADYYGTTDISFSPDVIANSLFTFKYKSFTARFNSNYVGKQYLDNTGGQTDINEKDTRKKERSIDAYFVNNLRLSYNFGKHVSVNLSINNLFNEQYETNGWVWSCYYRQAGGGLEPYTEKSYFPQAGINVLANVALKF
;
A
#
# COMPACT_ATOMS: atom_id res chain seq x y z
N MET A 1 -15.50 -38.91 0.35
CA MET A 1 -16.26 -39.24 -0.90
C MET A 1 -15.56 -38.48 -2.03
N ASN A 2 -14.90 -39.21 -2.92
CA ASN A 2 -14.02 -38.66 -3.95
C ASN A 2 -14.81 -37.98 -5.07
N TYR A 3 -14.59 -36.65 -5.29
CA TYR A 3 -15.01 -36.00 -6.54
C TYR A 3 -13.78 -35.76 -7.43
N LYS A 4 -13.65 -36.62 -8.46
CA LYS A 4 -12.77 -36.35 -9.60
C LYS A 4 -13.44 -35.32 -10.48
N LEU A 5 -12.91 -34.10 -10.55
CA LEU A 5 -13.29 -33.09 -11.53
C LEU A 5 -12.51 -33.37 -12.82
N LEU A 6 -13.16 -33.91 -13.83
CA LEU A 6 -12.67 -34.00 -15.20
C LEU A 6 -12.85 -32.60 -15.85
N LEU A 7 -11.75 -31.85 -16.04
CA LEU A 7 -11.73 -30.71 -16.94
C LEU A 7 -11.69 -31.19 -18.38
N GLY A 8 -12.83 -31.17 -19.03
CA GLY A 8 -12.93 -31.32 -20.49
C GLY A 8 -12.50 -30.02 -21.17
N VAL A 9 -11.27 -29.99 -21.70
CA VAL A 9 -10.82 -28.92 -22.61
C VAL A 9 -11.47 -29.16 -23.96
N ALA A 10 -12.53 -28.40 -24.27
CA ALA A 10 -13.09 -28.34 -25.61
C ALA A 10 -12.15 -27.53 -26.52
N LEU A 11 -11.33 -28.25 -27.28
CA LEU A 11 -10.55 -27.70 -28.39
C LEU A 11 -11.51 -27.39 -29.55
N PHE A 12 -11.86 -26.11 -29.72
CA PHE A 12 -12.45 -25.63 -30.96
C PHE A 12 -11.33 -25.37 -31.97
N PRO A 13 -11.39 -25.92 -33.18
CA PRO A 13 -10.45 -25.56 -34.22
C PRO A 13 -10.80 -24.20 -34.80
N PHE A 14 -10.05 -23.16 -34.40
CA PHE A 14 -10.07 -21.88 -35.12
C PHE A 14 -9.31 -22.00 -36.42
N THR A 15 -10.03 -21.96 -37.52
CA THR A 15 -9.46 -21.87 -38.85
C THR A 15 -8.79 -20.51 -39.04
N SER A 16 -7.48 -20.51 -39.14
CA SER A 16 -6.66 -19.35 -39.49
C SER A 16 -6.83 -19.02 -41.00
N SER A 17 -7.75 -18.15 -41.33
CA SER A 17 -7.87 -17.62 -42.68
C SER A 17 -8.65 -16.29 -42.69
N PHE A 18 -8.18 -15.22 -42.03
CA PHE A 18 -8.72 -13.85 -42.26
C PHE A 18 -7.85 -12.75 -41.61
N ALA A 19 -6.56 -12.86 -41.56
CA ALA A 19 -5.74 -11.89 -40.79
C ALA A 19 -4.66 -11.13 -41.58
N GLU A 20 -4.56 -11.21 -42.90
CA GLU A 20 -3.39 -10.62 -43.57
C GLU A 20 -3.57 -9.26 -44.25
N ASN A 21 -4.77 -8.70 -44.38
CA ASN A 21 -4.97 -7.46 -45.12
C ASN A 21 -5.59 -6.26 -44.36
N PHE A 22 -5.72 -6.31 -43.03
CA PHE A 22 -6.32 -5.21 -42.26
C PHE A 22 -5.36 -4.43 -41.36
N ALA A 23 -4.08 -4.81 -41.32
CA ALA A 23 -3.17 -4.30 -40.28
C ALA A 23 -2.53 -2.92 -40.58
N GLU A 24 -2.30 -2.54 -41.84
CA GLU A 24 -1.50 -1.34 -42.13
C GLU A 24 -2.31 -0.02 -42.12
N ASP A 25 -3.58 -0.02 -42.49
CA ASP A 25 -4.38 1.22 -42.57
C ASP A 25 -5.05 1.61 -41.22
N SER A 26 -5.25 0.66 -40.32
CA SER A 26 -5.82 0.93 -39.00
C SER A 26 -4.78 1.45 -37.99
N LEU A 27 -3.51 1.17 -38.20
CA LEU A 27 -2.41 1.58 -37.31
C LEU A 27 -2.11 3.10 -37.39
N LYS A 28 -2.46 3.79 -38.47
CA LYS A 28 -2.22 5.24 -38.63
C LYS A 28 -3.18 6.12 -37.81
N ASN A 29 -4.30 5.59 -37.32
CA ASN A 29 -5.32 6.37 -36.58
C ASN A 29 -5.27 6.19 -35.05
N VAL A 30 -4.30 5.44 -34.50
CA VAL A 30 -4.24 5.10 -33.08
C VAL A 30 -3.40 6.08 -32.24
N SER A 31 -3.04 7.25 -32.77
CA SER A 31 -2.30 8.29 -32.02
C SER A 31 -3.05 8.85 -30.79
N LEU A 32 -4.33 8.55 -30.62
CA LEU A 32 -5.13 8.96 -29.46
C LEU A 32 -4.80 8.15 -28.18
N GLN A 33 -4.26 6.95 -28.32
CA GLN A 33 -3.97 6.09 -27.15
C GLN A 33 -2.84 6.62 -26.25
N GLU A 34 -1.87 7.34 -26.81
CA GLU A 34 -0.74 7.90 -26.04
C GLU A 34 -1.12 9.14 -25.22
N VAL A 35 -2.28 9.74 -25.47
CA VAL A 35 -2.63 11.06 -24.95
C VAL A 35 -3.38 11.01 -23.64
N GLU A 36 -3.99 9.87 -23.31
CA GLU A 36 -5.00 9.75 -22.25
C GLU A 36 -4.53 10.12 -20.84
N ILE A 37 -3.22 10.06 -20.55
CA ILE A 37 -2.71 10.23 -19.17
C ILE A 37 -1.50 11.17 -19.08
N VAL A 38 -1.13 11.85 -20.14
CA VAL A 38 0.07 12.72 -20.16
C VAL A 38 -0.01 13.87 -19.14
N SER A 39 -1.21 14.34 -18.81
CA SER A 39 -1.38 15.44 -17.84
C SER A 39 -1.08 15.03 -16.39
N VAL A 40 -1.27 13.76 -16.04
CA VAL A 40 -1.08 13.23 -14.67
C VAL A 40 0.39 12.90 -14.38
N ARG A 41 1.18 12.61 -15.42
CA ARG A 41 2.53 12.08 -15.27
C ARG A 41 3.61 13.16 -15.36
N ALA A 42 4.69 12.91 -14.61
CA ALA A 42 5.93 13.63 -14.81
C ALA A 42 6.57 13.20 -16.15
N THR A 43 7.12 14.16 -16.85
CA THR A 43 7.88 13.97 -18.12
C THR A 43 9.33 14.36 -17.90
N ASN A 44 10.20 14.11 -18.90
CA ASN A 44 11.61 14.47 -18.83
C ASN A 44 11.86 15.96 -18.55
N LYS A 45 10.87 16.84 -18.79
CA LYS A 45 10.97 18.29 -18.57
C LYS A 45 10.26 18.76 -17.30
N THR A 46 9.65 17.84 -16.57
CA THR A 46 9.04 18.15 -15.26
C THR A 46 10.11 18.05 -14.19
N PRO A 47 10.35 19.09 -13.38
CA PRO A 47 11.39 19.09 -12.36
C PRO A 47 10.92 18.32 -11.10
N VAL A 48 10.66 17.03 -11.26
CA VAL A 48 10.19 16.09 -10.24
C VAL A 48 10.95 14.79 -10.38
N THR A 49 11.33 14.19 -9.25
CA THR A 49 12.00 12.89 -9.22
C THR A 49 11.01 11.76 -9.44
N TYR A 50 11.20 10.96 -10.50
CA TYR A 50 10.29 9.84 -10.79
C TYR A 50 11.03 8.62 -11.36
N SER A 51 10.34 7.48 -11.30
CA SER A 51 10.75 6.21 -11.93
C SER A 51 9.55 5.60 -12.67
N ASN A 52 9.78 5.11 -13.89
CA ASN A 52 8.77 4.39 -14.68
C ASN A 52 9.09 2.89 -14.67
N ILE A 53 8.07 2.07 -14.47
CA ILE A 53 8.14 0.61 -14.53
C ILE A 53 7.14 0.18 -15.61
N ASN A 54 7.64 -0.30 -16.74
CA ASN A 54 6.83 -0.67 -17.89
C ASN A 54 6.25 -2.09 -17.75
N LYS A 55 5.32 -2.45 -18.63
CA LYS A 55 4.64 -3.75 -18.69
C LYS A 55 5.60 -4.95 -18.72
N GLU A 56 6.71 -4.86 -19.49
CA GLU A 56 7.70 -5.94 -19.56
C GLU A 56 8.38 -6.15 -18.21
N ALA A 57 8.77 -5.08 -17.53
CA ALA A 57 9.38 -5.15 -16.21
C ALA A 57 8.38 -5.70 -15.17
N ILE A 58 7.13 -5.21 -15.16
CA ILE A 58 6.04 -5.71 -14.30
C ILE A 58 5.82 -7.21 -14.55
N GLY A 59 5.58 -7.61 -15.80
CA GLY A 59 5.28 -9.00 -16.16
C GLY A 59 6.41 -9.98 -15.80
N SER A 60 7.65 -9.51 -15.83
CA SER A 60 8.82 -10.32 -15.49
C SER A 60 8.92 -10.67 -14.00
N VAL A 61 8.20 -9.98 -13.12
CA VAL A 61 8.25 -10.14 -11.66
C VAL A 61 6.89 -10.54 -11.07
N ASN A 62 5.80 -10.41 -11.83
CA ASN A 62 4.43 -10.69 -11.37
C ASN A 62 4.12 -12.21 -11.42
N LEU A 63 4.55 -12.95 -10.42
CA LEU A 63 4.27 -14.38 -10.26
C LEU A 63 3.16 -14.67 -9.24
N GLY A 64 2.54 -13.64 -8.66
CA GLY A 64 1.47 -13.72 -7.66
C GLY A 64 1.63 -12.72 -6.53
N GLN A 65 2.80 -12.11 -6.39
CA GLN A 65 3.07 -11.11 -5.36
C GLN A 65 2.35 -9.78 -5.65
N ASP A 66 2.04 -9.05 -4.59
CA ASP A 66 1.35 -7.76 -4.67
C ASP A 66 2.25 -6.64 -5.20
N ILE A 67 1.63 -5.54 -5.62
CA ILE A 67 2.32 -4.39 -6.23
C ILE A 67 3.49 -3.86 -5.38
N PRO A 68 3.44 -3.75 -4.03
CA PRO A 68 4.58 -3.32 -3.23
C PRO A 68 5.88 -4.07 -3.54
N PHE A 69 5.81 -5.38 -3.76
CA PHE A 69 6.98 -6.22 -4.07
C PHE A 69 7.50 -6.04 -5.50
N LEU A 70 6.67 -5.53 -6.41
CA LEU A 70 7.09 -5.18 -7.76
C LEU A 70 7.87 -3.85 -7.81
N LEU A 71 7.76 -3.03 -6.74
CA LEU A 71 8.40 -1.72 -6.63
C LEU A 71 9.80 -1.76 -5.99
N LEU A 72 10.25 -2.90 -5.46
CA LEU A 72 11.50 -3.02 -4.69
C LEU A 72 12.76 -2.51 -5.41
N LEU A 73 12.78 -2.47 -6.75
CA LEU A 73 13.89 -1.91 -7.54
C LEU A 73 13.84 -0.38 -7.69
N THR A 74 12.79 0.26 -7.20
CA THR A 74 12.69 1.72 -7.17
C THR A 74 13.52 2.28 -6.01
N PRO A 75 14.28 3.39 -6.21
CA PRO A 75 15.04 4.01 -5.12
C PRO A 75 14.16 4.33 -3.90
N SER A 76 14.71 4.14 -2.71
CA SER A 76 14.08 4.47 -1.42
C SER A 76 12.82 3.67 -1.09
N VAL A 77 12.51 2.58 -1.79
CA VAL A 77 11.34 1.74 -1.54
C VAL A 77 11.68 0.55 -0.66
N ILE A 78 10.85 0.31 0.36
CA ILE A 78 10.85 -0.88 1.22
C ILE A 78 9.45 -1.48 1.15
N ALA A 79 9.33 -2.79 0.94
CA ALA A 79 8.06 -3.51 1.02
C ALA A 79 7.99 -4.35 2.30
N THR A 80 6.77 -4.54 2.82
CA THR A 80 6.47 -5.35 4.00
C THR A 80 5.39 -6.38 3.68
N SER A 81 5.38 -7.51 4.40
CA SER A 81 4.36 -8.55 4.26
C SER A 81 4.11 -9.21 5.60
N ASP A 82 2.85 -9.28 6.02
CA ASP A 82 2.46 -9.88 7.29
C ASP A 82 2.53 -11.40 7.22
N ALA A 83 2.08 -12.00 6.11
CA ALA A 83 2.20 -13.44 5.84
C ALA A 83 3.60 -13.90 5.44
N GLY A 84 4.57 -12.97 5.26
CA GLY A 84 5.97 -13.24 4.95
C GLY A 84 6.27 -13.70 3.52
N THR A 85 5.29 -13.71 2.62
CA THR A 85 5.42 -14.21 1.23
C THR A 85 5.28 -13.14 0.16
N GLY A 86 4.88 -11.91 0.53
CA GLY A 86 4.57 -10.82 -0.39
C GLY A 86 3.19 -10.94 -1.05
N ILE A 87 2.27 -11.72 -0.46
CA ILE A 87 0.89 -11.94 -0.92
C ILE A 87 -0.04 -11.73 0.28
N GLY A 88 -1.16 -11.06 0.09
CA GLY A 88 -2.14 -10.76 1.13
C GLY A 88 -1.95 -9.37 1.71
N TYR A 89 -1.81 -9.25 3.04
CA TYR A 89 -1.51 -7.97 3.68
C TYR A 89 -0.06 -7.58 3.41
N THR A 90 0.10 -6.61 2.53
CA THR A 90 1.40 -6.07 2.12
C THR A 90 1.38 -4.54 2.15
N GLY A 91 2.52 -3.97 2.47
CA GLY A 91 2.71 -2.53 2.53
C GLY A 91 4.03 -2.10 1.90
N PHE A 92 4.23 -0.79 1.84
CA PHE A 92 5.51 -0.22 1.38
C PHE A 92 5.74 1.16 2.01
N ARG A 93 7.01 1.58 2.01
CA ARG A 93 7.47 2.92 2.41
C ARG A 93 8.36 3.49 1.33
N ILE A 94 8.28 4.80 1.12
CA ILE A 94 9.14 5.53 0.16
C ILE A 94 9.82 6.69 0.90
N ARG A 95 11.16 6.74 0.91
CA ARG A 95 11.94 7.69 1.71
C ARG A 95 11.57 7.65 3.21
N GLY A 96 11.23 6.46 3.73
CA GLY A 96 10.73 6.29 5.09
C GLY A 96 9.31 6.85 5.33
N THR A 97 8.65 7.40 4.32
CA THR A 97 7.25 7.84 4.42
C THR A 97 6.33 6.64 4.31
N ASP A 98 5.40 6.48 5.23
CA ASP A 98 4.46 5.36 5.27
C ASP A 98 3.40 5.42 4.15
N ALA A 99 2.71 4.27 3.94
CA ALA A 99 1.75 4.09 2.86
C ALA A 99 0.59 5.09 2.91
N ASN A 100 0.17 5.54 4.11
CA ASN A 100 -0.93 6.48 4.27
C ASN A 100 -0.61 7.88 3.74
N ARG A 101 0.67 8.19 3.48
CA ARG A 101 1.18 9.45 2.92
C ARG A 101 1.56 9.32 1.46
N ILE A 102 1.28 8.18 0.85
CA ILE A 102 1.59 7.92 -0.56
C ILE A 102 0.29 7.88 -1.34
N ASN A 103 0.13 8.83 -2.23
CA ASN A 103 -1.04 8.90 -3.09
C ASN A 103 -0.96 7.87 -4.21
N VAL A 104 -2.02 7.12 -4.43
CA VAL A 104 -2.12 6.11 -5.49
C VAL A 104 -3.28 6.44 -6.41
N THR A 105 -3.05 6.38 -7.71
CA THR A 105 -4.10 6.58 -8.71
C THR A 105 -4.11 5.48 -9.75
N VAL A 106 -5.31 5.16 -10.25
CA VAL A 106 -5.51 4.32 -11.44
C VAL A 106 -6.09 5.21 -12.53
N ASN A 107 -5.35 5.41 -13.62
CA ASN A 107 -5.72 6.32 -14.71
C ASN A 107 -6.04 7.75 -14.24
N GLY A 108 -5.34 8.23 -13.21
CA GLY A 108 -5.55 9.55 -12.60
C GLY A 108 -6.67 9.61 -11.56
N ILE A 109 -7.46 8.55 -11.40
CA ILE A 109 -8.55 8.45 -10.41
C ILE A 109 -7.95 8.00 -9.07
N PRO A 110 -8.25 8.70 -7.94
CA PRO A 110 -7.75 8.32 -6.63
C PRO A 110 -8.20 6.93 -6.21
N LEU A 111 -7.28 6.16 -5.62
CA LEU A 111 -7.51 4.81 -5.12
C LEU A 111 -7.47 4.72 -3.59
N ASN A 112 -6.70 5.61 -2.94
CA ASN A 112 -6.60 5.61 -1.48
C ASN A 112 -7.98 5.68 -0.81
N ASP A 113 -8.19 4.86 0.20
CA ASP A 113 -9.35 4.95 1.06
C ASP A 113 -9.44 6.34 1.71
N SER A 114 -10.66 6.86 1.83
CA SER A 114 -10.88 8.25 2.27
C SER A 114 -10.68 8.45 3.77
N GLU A 115 -10.82 7.41 4.59
CA GLU A 115 -10.69 7.47 6.04
C GLU A 115 -9.31 7.04 6.51
N SER A 116 -8.80 5.88 6.09
CA SER A 116 -7.46 5.38 6.46
C SER A 116 -6.33 6.08 5.69
N HIS A 117 -6.63 6.65 4.50
CA HIS A 117 -5.68 7.19 3.51
C HIS A 117 -4.73 6.14 2.89
N GLY A 118 -4.88 4.87 3.23
CA GLY A 118 -4.10 3.77 2.71
C GLY A 118 -4.65 3.17 1.41
N VAL A 119 -3.90 2.26 0.84
CA VAL A 119 -4.36 1.32 -0.18
C VAL A 119 -4.11 -0.09 0.34
N PHE A 120 -5.15 -0.87 0.49
CA PHE A 120 -5.07 -2.27 0.84
C PHE A 120 -4.88 -3.08 -0.45
N TRP A 121 -3.63 -3.52 -0.70
CA TRP A 121 -3.27 -4.20 -1.95
C TRP A 121 -3.92 -5.57 -2.10
N VAL A 122 -4.28 -6.19 -0.98
CA VAL A 122 -5.05 -7.43 -0.90
C VAL A 122 -6.42 -7.30 -1.59
N ASN A 123 -7.02 -6.09 -1.62
CA ASN A 123 -8.27 -5.79 -2.33
C ASN A 123 -8.10 -5.62 -3.84
N MET A 124 -6.86 -5.72 -4.35
CA MET A 124 -6.54 -5.61 -5.78
C MET A 124 -5.69 -6.78 -6.28
N PRO A 125 -6.13 -8.04 -6.06
CA PRO A 125 -5.34 -9.21 -6.41
C PRO A 125 -5.01 -9.22 -7.89
N ASP A 126 -3.73 -9.48 -8.22
CA ASP A 126 -3.24 -9.56 -9.59
C ASP A 126 -3.53 -8.32 -10.46
N PHE A 127 -3.76 -7.16 -9.85
CA PHE A 127 -4.02 -5.93 -10.63
C PHE A 127 -2.84 -5.56 -11.53
N ALA A 128 -1.62 -5.94 -11.14
CA ALA A 128 -0.41 -5.81 -11.94
C ALA A 128 -0.51 -6.45 -13.33
N SER A 129 -1.29 -7.53 -13.49
CA SER A 129 -1.57 -8.16 -14.79
C SER A 129 -2.45 -7.31 -15.73
N SER A 130 -3.04 -6.23 -15.24
CA SER A 130 -3.85 -5.28 -16.03
C SER A 130 -3.15 -3.93 -16.23
N LEU A 131 -1.87 -3.81 -15.87
CA LEU A 131 -1.11 -2.57 -16.00
C LEU A 131 -0.28 -2.52 -17.29
N GLU A 132 -0.31 -1.38 -17.98
CA GLU A 132 0.61 -1.02 -19.05
C GLU A 132 1.94 -0.53 -18.48
N ASP A 133 1.85 0.33 -17.48
CA ASP A 133 3.00 0.84 -16.76
C ASP A 133 2.58 1.46 -15.42
N LEU A 134 3.59 1.74 -14.60
CA LEU A 134 3.47 2.36 -13.30
C LEU A 134 4.56 3.43 -13.16
N GLN A 135 4.19 4.63 -12.72
CA GLN A 135 5.12 5.70 -12.41
C GLN A 135 5.11 6.00 -10.92
N VAL A 136 6.28 5.94 -10.28
CA VAL A 136 6.50 6.37 -8.90
C VAL A 136 7.14 7.75 -8.92
N GLN A 137 6.45 8.77 -8.39
CA GLN A 137 6.99 10.11 -8.12
C GLN A 137 7.35 10.19 -6.64
N ARG A 138 8.58 10.54 -6.32
CA ARG A 138 9.09 10.66 -4.94
C ARG A 138 9.05 12.12 -4.50
N GLY A 139 8.79 12.37 -3.21
CA GLY A 139 8.51 13.71 -2.69
C GLY A 139 7.11 14.20 -3.03
N VAL A 140 6.88 15.50 -2.91
CA VAL A 140 5.60 16.14 -3.26
C VAL A 140 5.41 16.10 -4.78
N GLY A 141 4.58 15.20 -5.26
CA GLY A 141 4.26 15.08 -6.67
C GLY A 141 3.49 16.28 -7.24
N THR A 142 3.18 16.23 -8.54
CA THR A 142 2.36 17.26 -9.22
C THR A 142 0.90 17.22 -8.73
N SER A 143 0.18 18.35 -8.79
CA SER A 143 -1.24 18.43 -8.36
C SER A 143 -2.18 17.56 -9.18
N THR A 144 -1.77 17.16 -10.39
CA THR A 144 -2.49 16.20 -11.24
C THR A 144 -2.51 14.78 -10.69
N ASN A 145 -1.65 14.43 -9.73
CA ASN A 145 -1.68 13.14 -9.04
C ASN A 145 -2.87 12.99 -8.10
N GLY A 146 -3.67 14.02 -7.93
CA GLY A 146 -4.80 14.05 -7.03
C GLY A 146 -4.55 14.90 -5.78
N ALA A 147 -5.58 15.01 -4.97
CA ALA A 147 -5.58 15.87 -3.80
C ALA A 147 -4.63 15.39 -2.69
N GLY A 148 -4.37 14.07 -2.61
CA GLY A 148 -3.57 13.45 -1.56
C GLY A 148 -2.06 13.40 -1.81
N ALA A 149 -1.51 13.97 -2.90
CA ALA A 149 -0.09 13.94 -3.19
C ALA A 149 0.71 14.67 -2.10
N PHE A 150 1.44 13.91 -1.28
CA PHE A 150 2.16 14.42 -0.11
C PHE A 150 3.61 13.87 -0.05
N GLY A 151 3.84 12.65 0.43
CA GLY A 151 5.18 12.09 0.58
C GLY A 151 5.72 11.41 -0.67
N ALA A 152 4.85 10.81 -1.47
CA ALA A 152 5.12 10.25 -2.80
C ALA A 152 3.79 10.05 -3.56
N SER A 153 3.88 9.68 -4.85
CA SER A 153 2.70 9.32 -5.64
C SER A 153 2.99 8.15 -6.56
N ILE A 154 2.04 7.23 -6.68
CA ILE A 154 2.07 6.09 -7.59
C ILE A 154 0.95 6.25 -8.60
N ASN A 155 1.31 6.36 -9.87
CA ASN A 155 0.35 6.51 -10.97
C ASN A 155 0.35 5.23 -11.80
N MET A 156 -0.69 4.44 -11.66
CA MET A 156 -0.92 3.22 -12.41
C MET A 156 -1.71 3.50 -13.68
N LYS A 157 -1.20 3.05 -14.80
CA LYS A 157 -1.89 3.07 -16.09
C LYS A 157 -2.34 1.66 -16.42
N THR A 158 -3.64 1.48 -16.62
CA THR A 158 -4.17 0.20 -17.11
C THR A 158 -3.79 -0.04 -18.56
N GLU A 159 -3.80 -1.31 -18.97
CA GLU A 159 -3.42 -1.72 -20.33
C GLU A 159 -4.19 -0.92 -21.38
N ASN A 160 -3.51 -0.61 -22.46
CA ASN A 160 -4.10 0.03 -23.64
C ASN A 160 -5.16 -0.90 -24.25
N ILE A 161 -6.06 -0.31 -25.02
CA ILE A 161 -7.09 -1.04 -25.76
C ILE A 161 -6.42 -2.00 -26.75
N PRO A 162 -6.81 -3.30 -26.79
CA PRO A 162 -6.21 -4.26 -27.70
C PRO A 162 -6.54 -3.93 -29.16
N LEU A 163 -5.52 -3.84 -30.01
CA LEU A 163 -5.69 -3.63 -31.45
C LEU A 163 -6.05 -4.90 -32.20
N LEU A 164 -5.52 -6.03 -31.75
CA LEU A 164 -5.76 -7.35 -32.33
C LEU A 164 -6.43 -8.25 -31.31
N PRO A 165 -7.25 -9.22 -31.73
CA PRO A 165 -7.78 -10.24 -30.83
C PRO A 165 -6.65 -11.04 -30.18
N TYR A 166 -6.81 -11.37 -28.90
CA TYR A 166 -5.84 -12.19 -28.19
C TYR A 166 -6.49 -13.02 -27.08
N GLY A 167 -5.81 -14.07 -26.70
CA GLY A 167 -6.05 -14.83 -25.49
C GLY A 167 -4.73 -15.08 -24.75
N GLU A 168 -4.72 -15.00 -23.44
CA GLU A 168 -3.55 -15.28 -22.63
C GLU A 168 -3.95 -16.07 -21.37
N PHE A 169 -3.20 -17.11 -21.06
CA PHE A 169 -3.27 -17.84 -19.80
C PHE A 169 -1.94 -17.74 -19.09
N ASN A 170 -1.96 -17.46 -17.77
CA ASN A 170 -0.79 -17.35 -16.93
C ASN A 170 -1.03 -18.13 -15.64
N GLY A 171 -0.24 -19.18 -15.40
CA GLY A 171 -0.33 -20.04 -14.22
C GLY A 171 0.97 -20.10 -13.46
N SER A 172 0.93 -19.91 -12.13
CA SER A 172 2.08 -20.07 -11.23
C SER A 172 1.78 -21.08 -10.14
N TYR A 173 2.82 -21.80 -9.69
CA TYR A 173 2.77 -22.65 -8.52
C TYR A 173 4.13 -22.72 -7.81
N GLY A 174 4.13 -22.85 -6.47
CA GLY A 174 5.39 -22.95 -5.73
C GLY A 174 5.26 -23.11 -4.22
N SER A 175 6.26 -22.66 -3.50
CA SER A 175 6.37 -22.79 -2.05
C SER A 175 5.14 -22.24 -1.33
N PHE A 176 4.85 -22.78 -0.14
CA PHE A 176 3.69 -22.43 0.69
C PHE A 176 2.33 -22.69 0.01
N ASN A 177 2.27 -23.70 -0.88
CA ASN A 177 1.10 -23.98 -1.72
C ASN A 177 0.62 -22.75 -2.51
N THR A 178 1.53 -21.82 -2.78
CA THR A 178 1.20 -20.60 -3.54
C THR A 178 0.82 -20.98 -4.96
N SER A 179 -0.34 -20.54 -5.40
CA SER A 179 -0.88 -20.77 -6.74
C SER A 179 -1.48 -19.49 -7.31
N LYS A 180 -1.33 -19.30 -8.61
CA LYS A 180 -1.98 -18.22 -9.36
C LYS A 180 -2.51 -18.78 -10.67
N ALA A 181 -3.71 -18.37 -11.07
CA ALA A 181 -4.26 -18.61 -12.38
C ALA A 181 -4.90 -17.33 -12.92
N THR A 182 -4.43 -16.86 -14.07
CA THR A 182 -4.94 -15.64 -14.73
C THR A 182 -5.31 -15.97 -16.15
N PHE A 183 -6.51 -15.58 -16.56
CA PHE A 183 -6.97 -15.65 -17.94
C PHE A 183 -7.28 -14.23 -18.44
N LYS A 184 -6.78 -13.90 -19.63
CA LYS A 184 -7.04 -12.61 -20.30
C LYS A 184 -7.51 -12.85 -21.73
N THR A 185 -8.39 -11.97 -22.19
CA THR A 185 -8.86 -11.99 -23.58
C THR A 185 -9.24 -10.60 -24.05
N GLY A 186 -9.00 -10.31 -25.33
CA GLY A 186 -9.38 -9.06 -25.95
C GLY A 186 -9.95 -9.28 -27.34
N SER A 187 -10.92 -8.43 -27.70
CA SER A 187 -11.63 -8.53 -28.99
C SER A 187 -10.82 -8.04 -30.19
N GLY A 188 -9.76 -7.26 -29.94
CA GLY A 188 -9.23 -6.38 -30.99
C GLY A 188 -10.24 -5.28 -31.35
N VAL A 189 -9.90 -4.51 -32.38
CA VAL A 189 -10.75 -3.41 -32.85
C VAL A 189 -11.90 -3.95 -33.71
N ILE A 190 -13.13 -3.62 -33.34
CA ILE A 190 -14.39 -3.94 -34.03
C ILE A 190 -14.91 -2.67 -34.70
N ASP A 191 -15.27 -2.76 -35.97
CA ASP A 191 -15.86 -1.66 -36.77
C ASP A 191 -15.08 -0.34 -36.70
N LYS A 192 -13.74 -0.42 -36.51
CA LYS A 192 -12.82 0.72 -36.38
C LYS A 192 -13.03 1.61 -35.15
N HIS A 193 -13.99 1.30 -34.28
CA HIS A 193 -14.42 2.20 -33.20
C HIS A 193 -14.51 1.53 -31.83
N TRP A 194 -14.67 0.23 -31.74
CA TRP A 194 -14.91 -0.46 -30.49
C TRP A 194 -13.82 -1.47 -30.18
N ALA A 195 -13.47 -1.59 -28.91
CA ALA A 195 -12.67 -2.69 -28.45
C ALA A 195 -12.99 -3.05 -27.00
N PHE A 196 -12.86 -4.32 -26.66
CA PHE A 196 -13.14 -4.87 -25.34
C PHE A 196 -12.02 -5.76 -24.89
N ASP A 197 -11.83 -5.83 -23.58
CA ASP A 197 -10.79 -6.61 -22.94
C ASP A 197 -11.25 -7.05 -21.55
N ALA A 198 -10.86 -8.25 -21.14
CA ALA A 198 -11.22 -8.80 -19.85
C ALA A 198 -10.12 -9.70 -19.26
N ARG A 199 -10.03 -9.70 -17.92
CA ARG A 199 -9.16 -10.59 -17.13
C ARG A 199 -9.95 -11.20 -15.98
N LEU A 200 -9.70 -12.47 -15.71
CA LEU A 200 -10.11 -13.16 -14.49
C LEU A 200 -8.87 -13.73 -13.80
N SER A 201 -8.82 -13.64 -12.49
CA SER A 201 -7.66 -14.09 -11.73
C SER A 201 -8.03 -14.71 -10.39
N SER A 202 -7.26 -15.71 -9.97
CA SER A 202 -7.34 -16.33 -8.65
C SER A 202 -5.92 -16.55 -8.12
N ILE A 203 -5.69 -16.20 -6.85
CA ILE A 203 -4.43 -16.41 -6.12
C ILE A 203 -4.76 -17.10 -4.80
N GLY A 204 -3.99 -18.12 -4.45
CA GLY A 204 -4.02 -18.78 -3.15
C GLY A 204 -2.62 -18.96 -2.60
N SER A 205 -2.46 -18.88 -1.28
CA SER A 205 -1.21 -19.17 -0.59
C SER A 205 -1.50 -19.62 0.84
N GLY A 206 -0.66 -20.50 1.40
CA GLY A 206 -0.70 -20.88 2.82
C GLY A 206 0.01 -19.86 3.74
N GLY A 207 0.79 -18.92 3.16
CA GLY A 207 1.66 -18.02 3.93
C GLY A 207 2.92 -18.71 4.48
N PHE A 208 3.92 -17.93 4.87
CA PHE A 208 5.07 -18.41 5.64
C PHE A 208 4.75 -18.49 7.14
N ILE A 209 3.97 -17.53 7.63
CA ILE A 209 3.46 -17.48 9.00
C ILE A 209 2.35 -18.53 9.15
N ASP A 210 2.31 -19.22 10.29
CA ASP A 210 1.34 -20.29 10.56
C ASP A 210 -0.09 -19.80 10.37
N ARG A 211 -0.90 -20.55 9.62
CA ARG A 211 -2.31 -20.25 9.29
C ARG A 211 -2.54 -19.00 8.43
N ALA A 212 -1.53 -18.18 8.12
CA ALA A 212 -1.67 -16.93 7.34
C ALA A 212 -2.03 -17.20 5.87
N SER A 213 -3.12 -17.94 5.66
CA SER A 213 -3.61 -18.32 4.34
C SER A 213 -4.39 -17.19 3.66
N VAL A 214 -4.34 -17.17 2.33
CA VAL A 214 -5.11 -16.24 1.49
C VAL A 214 -5.86 -16.99 0.38
N ASP A 215 -7.10 -16.59 0.11
CA ASP A 215 -7.90 -16.93 -1.09
C ASP A 215 -8.40 -15.65 -1.73
N LEU A 216 -7.78 -15.25 -2.83
CA LEU A 216 -8.00 -13.98 -3.50
C LEU A 216 -8.55 -14.20 -4.90
N LYS A 217 -9.60 -13.48 -5.26
CA LYS A 217 -10.23 -13.52 -6.59
C LYS A 217 -10.39 -12.12 -7.13
N SER A 218 -10.17 -11.96 -8.43
CA SER A 218 -10.37 -10.65 -9.06
C SER A 218 -10.79 -10.75 -10.51
N TYR A 219 -11.45 -9.69 -10.96
CA TYR A 219 -11.66 -9.46 -12.39
C TYR A 219 -11.25 -8.04 -12.77
N PHE A 220 -11.00 -7.86 -14.05
CA PHE A 220 -10.86 -6.58 -14.72
C PHE A 220 -11.58 -6.66 -16.05
N ALA A 221 -12.33 -5.65 -16.42
CA ALA A 221 -12.96 -5.55 -17.72
C ALA A 221 -12.95 -4.09 -18.20
N GLN A 222 -12.71 -3.90 -19.48
CA GLN A 222 -12.81 -2.60 -20.11
C GLN A 222 -13.46 -2.68 -21.48
N GLY A 223 -14.13 -1.57 -21.83
CA GLY A 223 -14.65 -1.36 -23.16
C GLY A 223 -14.45 0.10 -23.58
N ALA A 224 -14.09 0.33 -24.82
CA ALA A 224 -13.87 1.67 -25.32
C ALA A 224 -14.52 1.89 -26.68
N TYR A 225 -15.07 3.10 -26.83
CA TYR A 225 -15.41 3.70 -28.11
C TYR A 225 -14.38 4.78 -28.44
N PHE A 226 -13.89 4.80 -29.64
CA PHE A 226 -12.94 5.82 -30.09
C PHE A 226 -13.13 6.21 -31.56
N ASN A 227 -12.84 7.47 -31.86
CA ASN A 227 -12.71 8.02 -33.19
C ASN A 227 -11.56 9.03 -33.21
N GLU A 228 -11.39 9.81 -34.28
CA GLU A 228 -10.27 10.74 -34.44
C GLU A 228 -10.15 11.81 -33.32
N ARG A 229 -11.23 12.14 -32.62
CA ARG A 229 -11.30 13.24 -31.64
C ARG A 229 -11.80 12.84 -30.27
N THR A 230 -12.47 11.70 -30.17
CA THR A 230 -13.17 11.30 -28.96
C THR A 230 -12.76 9.88 -28.58
N MET A 231 -12.43 9.68 -27.30
CA MET A 231 -12.33 8.36 -26.69
C MET A 231 -13.22 8.36 -25.44
N LEU A 232 -14.15 7.42 -25.40
CA LEU A 232 -14.95 7.10 -24.21
C LEU A 232 -14.55 5.69 -23.77
N ARG A 233 -14.12 5.55 -22.53
CA ARG A 233 -13.65 4.27 -21.98
C ARG A 233 -14.32 3.98 -20.66
N PHE A 234 -14.93 2.81 -20.57
CA PHE A 234 -15.46 2.25 -19.33
C PHE A 234 -14.53 1.17 -18.82
N ILE A 235 -14.22 1.21 -17.53
CA ILE A 235 -13.41 0.22 -16.82
C ILE A 235 -14.14 -0.20 -15.57
N THR A 236 -14.16 -1.51 -15.30
CA THR A 236 -14.57 -2.06 -14.00
C THR A 236 -13.59 -3.12 -13.56
N PHE A 237 -13.27 -3.12 -12.27
CA PHE A 237 -12.45 -4.16 -11.66
C PHE A 237 -12.88 -4.38 -10.22
N SER A 238 -12.67 -5.61 -9.75
CA SER A 238 -13.00 -5.99 -8.38
C SER A 238 -11.95 -6.95 -7.84
N GLY A 239 -11.74 -6.87 -6.53
CA GLY A 239 -11.03 -7.85 -5.74
C GLY A 239 -11.90 -8.33 -4.59
N LYS A 240 -11.85 -9.64 -4.35
CA LYS A 240 -12.45 -10.30 -3.19
C LYS A 240 -11.40 -11.08 -2.47
N GLU A 241 -11.30 -10.87 -1.18
CA GLU A 241 -10.36 -11.56 -0.29
C GLU A 241 -11.05 -12.41 0.76
N LYS A 242 -10.36 -13.47 1.16
CA LYS A 242 -10.47 -14.12 2.45
C LYS A 242 -9.05 -14.40 2.92
N THR A 243 -8.64 -13.73 4.01
CA THR A 243 -7.27 -13.81 4.55
C THR A 243 -7.34 -14.15 6.03
N TYR A 244 -6.53 -15.13 6.48
CA TYR A 244 -6.37 -15.39 7.90
C TYR A 244 -5.44 -14.33 8.53
N HIS A 245 -5.78 -13.84 9.71
CA HIS A 245 -5.05 -12.75 10.37
C HIS A 245 -3.61 -13.14 10.72
N ALA A 246 -2.67 -12.24 10.47
CA ALA A 246 -1.27 -12.34 10.86
C ALA A 246 -0.68 -10.97 11.27
N TRP A 247 -1.55 -9.99 11.56
CA TRP A 247 -1.16 -8.62 11.85
C TRP A 247 -0.59 -8.37 13.24
N ASP A 248 -0.68 -9.35 14.17
CA ASP A 248 -0.08 -9.26 15.49
C ASP A 248 1.45 -9.48 15.45
N GLY A 249 1.96 -10.08 14.36
CA GLY A 249 3.37 -10.44 14.23
C GLY A 249 3.78 -11.57 15.18
N VAL A 250 5.06 -11.86 15.21
CA VAL A 250 5.67 -12.84 16.13
C VAL A 250 6.26 -12.11 17.34
N PRO A 251 5.80 -12.39 18.57
CA PRO A 251 6.33 -11.80 19.79
C PRO A 251 7.86 -12.00 19.91
N ASP A 252 8.56 -10.99 20.41
CA ASP A 252 10.03 -11.00 20.50
C ASP A 252 10.57 -12.16 21.33
N TYR A 253 9.91 -12.54 22.42
CA TYR A 253 10.31 -13.66 23.28
C TYR A 253 10.18 -15.03 22.61
N ILE A 254 9.35 -15.16 21.56
CA ILE A 254 9.23 -16.37 20.72
C ILE A 254 10.24 -16.33 19.58
N LEU A 255 10.44 -15.17 18.98
CA LEU A 255 11.37 -15.00 17.87
C LEU A 255 12.83 -15.01 18.32
N PHE A 256 13.11 -14.46 19.50
CA PHE A 256 14.44 -14.33 20.12
C PHE A 256 14.41 -14.83 21.57
N PRO A 257 14.20 -16.14 21.81
CA PRO A 257 14.09 -16.67 23.16
C PRO A 257 15.37 -16.42 23.97
N SER A 258 15.19 -15.97 25.21
CA SER A 258 16.30 -15.71 26.12
C SER A 258 17.00 -17.01 26.60
N ASP A 259 16.25 -18.13 26.68
CA ASP A 259 16.78 -19.45 26.98
C ASP A 259 17.35 -20.09 25.69
N PRO A 260 18.69 -20.36 25.62
CA PRO A 260 19.28 -21.03 24.48
C PRO A 260 18.73 -22.45 24.19
N ALA A 261 18.08 -23.08 25.16
CA ALA A 261 17.44 -24.40 24.99
C ALA A 261 16.11 -24.31 24.25
N VAL A 262 15.49 -23.12 24.22
CA VAL A 262 14.24 -22.88 23.51
C VAL A 262 14.56 -22.52 22.05
N LYS A 263 14.01 -23.28 21.12
CA LYS A 263 14.16 -22.99 19.68
C LYS A 263 13.25 -21.84 19.27
N ALA A 264 13.82 -20.83 18.61
CA ALA A 264 13.04 -19.75 18.01
C ALA A 264 11.98 -20.29 17.03
N ASN A 265 10.75 -19.76 17.10
CA ASN A 265 9.69 -20.07 16.16
C ASN A 265 9.37 -18.85 15.30
N ARG A 266 9.90 -18.82 14.09
CA ARG A 266 9.73 -17.71 13.14
C ARG A 266 8.39 -17.71 12.40
N THR A 267 7.62 -18.78 12.51
CA THR A 267 6.31 -18.91 11.83
C THR A 267 5.13 -18.75 12.78
N TYR A 268 5.41 -18.59 14.09
CA TYR A 268 4.35 -18.48 15.10
C TYR A 268 3.35 -17.36 14.77
N ASN A 269 2.06 -17.67 14.96
CA ASN A 269 0.98 -16.72 14.79
C ASN A 269 0.05 -16.78 16.04
N PRO A 270 -0.06 -15.72 16.82
CA PRO A 270 -0.95 -15.69 18.00
C PRO A 270 -2.44 -15.59 17.63
N ALA A 271 -2.77 -15.13 16.41
CA ALA A 271 -4.14 -14.84 16.02
C ALA A 271 -5.07 -16.06 16.17
N GLY A 272 -6.23 -15.83 16.78
CA GLY A 272 -7.28 -16.83 16.97
C GLY A 272 -6.99 -17.86 18.05
N TYR A 273 -6.02 -17.65 18.96
CA TYR A 273 -5.76 -18.58 20.06
C TYR A 273 -6.99 -18.73 20.98
N MET A 274 -7.36 -19.99 21.26
CA MET A 274 -8.56 -20.37 22.03
C MET A 274 -8.23 -21.02 23.38
N GLY A 275 -6.95 -21.10 23.74
CA GLY A 275 -6.45 -21.89 24.87
C GLY A 275 -5.89 -23.25 24.42
N ASP A 276 -5.39 -24.00 25.39
CA ASP A 276 -4.84 -25.33 25.15
C ASP A 276 -5.92 -26.40 25.37
N ASP A 277 -5.79 -27.52 24.63
CA ASP A 277 -6.61 -28.72 24.87
C ASP A 277 -6.16 -29.45 26.15
N ALA A 278 -6.83 -30.56 26.48
CA ALA A 278 -6.54 -31.35 27.65
C ALA A 278 -5.12 -31.96 27.68
N GLU A 279 -4.50 -32.08 26.49
CA GLU A 279 -3.14 -32.59 26.26
C GLU A 279 -2.11 -31.48 26.26
N GLY A 280 -2.51 -30.19 26.39
CA GLY A 280 -1.64 -29.01 26.39
C GLY A 280 -1.25 -28.53 24.99
N ASN A 281 -2.00 -28.89 23.94
CA ASN A 281 -1.77 -28.39 22.59
C ASN A 281 -2.60 -27.12 22.32
N PRO A 282 -2.00 -26.06 21.76
CA PRO A 282 -2.73 -24.82 21.48
C PRO A 282 -3.81 -25.02 20.42
N GLN A 283 -5.01 -24.54 20.72
CA GLN A 283 -6.15 -24.53 19.81
C GLN A 283 -6.34 -23.15 19.21
N TYR A 284 -6.75 -23.13 17.93
CA TYR A 284 -6.91 -21.86 17.21
C TYR A 284 -8.25 -21.82 16.48
N TYR A 285 -8.87 -20.67 16.50
CA TYR A 285 -10.12 -20.41 15.79
C TYR A 285 -9.87 -20.45 14.26
N PRO A 286 -10.56 -21.33 13.53
CA PRO A 286 -10.24 -21.56 12.12
C PRO A 286 -10.70 -20.43 11.20
N ASN A 287 -11.61 -19.57 11.66
CA ASN A 287 -12.18 -18.48 10.86
C ASN A 287 -11.78 -17.09 11.37
N GLN A 288 -10.59 -16.95 11.97
CA GLN A 288 -9.96 -15.67 12.31
C GLN A 288 -9.54 -14.97 11.01
N THR A 289 -10.52 -14.45 10.25
CA THR A 289 -10.29 -14.05 8.87
C THR A 289 -10.90 -12.71 8.53
N ASP A 290 -10.22 -11.98 7.65
CA ASP A 290 -10.79 -10.86 6.94
C ASP A 290 -11.49 -11.33 5.66
N ASN A 291 -12.66 -10.77 5.40
CA ASN A 291 -13.52 -11.08 4.26
C ASN A 291 -14.01 -9.76 3.67
N TYR A 292 -13.38 -9.31 2.60
CA TYR A 292 -13.71 -8.02 2.00
C TYR A 292 -13.81 -8.11 0.48
N GLU A 293 -14.70 -7.32 -0.09
CA GLU A 293 -14.85 -7.17 -1.53
C GLU A 293 -14.91 -5.68 -1.90
N GLN A 294 -14.08 -5.28 -2.86
CA GLN A 294 -14.07 -3.92 -3.37
C GLN A 294 -14.23 -3.90 -4.88
N THR A 295 -15.23 -3.18 -5.37
CA THR A 295 -15.52 -3.05 -6.81
C THR A 295 -15.44 -1.59 -7.24
N HIS A 296 -14.75 -1.35 -8.34
CA HIS A 296 -14.51 -0.05 -8.92
C HIS A 296 -15.16 0.07 -10.31
N TYR A 297 -15.75 1.22 -10.58
CA TYR A 297 -16.31 1.62 -11.87
C TYR A 297 -15.71 2.96 -12.27
N GLN A 298 -15.21 3.06 -13.48
CA GLN A 298 -14.58 4.26 -14.02
C GLN A 298 -15.12 4.52 -15.43
N LEU A 299 -15.59 5.73 -15.72
CA LEU A 299 -15.99 6.17 -17.04
C LEU A 299 -15.16 7.40 -17.42
N SER A 300 -14.26 7.27 -18.37
CA SER A 300 -13.37 8.35 -18.81
C SER A 300 -13.71 8.84 -20.21
N LEU A 301 -13.60 10.14 -20.42
CA LEU A 301 -13.75 10.84 -21.68
C LEU A 301 -12.46 11.60 -21.99
N LEU A 302 -11.88 11.35 -23.16
CA LEU A 302 -10.92 12.23 -23.82
C LEU A 302 -11.58 12.87 -25.02
N GLN A 303 -11.58 14.20 -25.07
CA GLN A 303 -12.11 14.96 -26.18
C GLN A 303 -11.07 15.94 -26.71
N VAL A 304 -10.64 15.78 -27.95
CA VAL A 304 -9.82 16.76 -28.66
C VAL A 304 -10.72 17.87 -29.19
N LEU A 305 -10.71 19.03 -28.52
CA LEU A 305 -11.52 20.19 -28.90
C LEU A 305 -10.94 20.89 -30.13
N ASN A 306 -9.61 21.02 -30.13
CA ASN A 306 -8.84 21.48 -31.30
C ASN A 306 -7.38 21.00 -31.17
N PRO A 307 -6.47 21.20 -32.16
CA PRO A 307 -5.11 20.68 -32.11
C PRO A 307 -4.30 21.10 -30.88
N ASN A 308 -4.67 22.18 -30.21
CA ASN A 308 -3.96 22.70 -29.04
C ASN A 308 -4.70 22.49 -27.73
N LEU A 309 -5.95 22.03 -27.74
CA LEU A 309 -6.82 22.00 -26.57
C LEU A 309 -7.54 20.65 -26.44
N LYS A 310 -7.35 19.98 -25.29
CA LYS A 310 -7.93 18.70 -24.98
C LYS A 310 -8.68 18.78 -23.64
N LEU A 311 -9.80 18.11 -23.57
CA LEU A 311 -10.57 17.90 -22.34
C LEU A 311 -10.44 16.43 -21.94
N ASN A 312 -10.02 16.20 -20.69
CA ASN A 312 -10.12 14.91 -20.02
C ASN A 312 -11.14 15.05 -18.89
N ALA A 313 -12.03 14.09 -18.74
CA ALA A 313 -12.96 13.99 -17.63
C ALA A 313 -13.16 12.53 -17.26
N ALA A 314 -13.33 12.24 -15.97
CA ALA A 314 -13.69 10.90 -15.54
C ALA A 314 -14.67 10.95 -14.37
N LEU A 315 -15.63 10.05 -14.42
CA LEU A 315 -16.52 9.71 -13.31
C LEU A 315 -16.02 8.41 -12.70
N HIS A 316 -16.09 8.30 -11.38
CA HIS A 316 -15.74 7.06 -10.70
C HIS A 316 -16.70 6.76 -9.55
N TYR A 317 -16.83 5.47 -9.27
CA TYR A 317 -17.59 4.97 -8.15
C TYR A 317 -16.93 3.68 -7.63
N THR A 318 -16.78 3.59 -6.33
CA THR A 318 -16.22 2.42 -5.64
C THR A 318 -17.21 1.96 -4.59
N ARG A 319 -17.45 0.67 -4.52
CA ARG A 319 -18.23 -0.01 -3.49
C ARG A 319 -17.31 -0.96 -2.74
N GLY A 320 -17.20 -0.75 -1.43
CA GLY A 320 -16.51 -1.66 -0.52
C GLY A 320 -17.49 -2.25 0.49
N PHE A 321 -17.36 -3.55 0.76
CA PHE A 321 -18.13 -4.23 1.80
C PHE A 321 -17.39 -5.45 2.30
N GLY A 322 -17.34 -5.58 3.61
CA GLY A 322 -16.77 -6.77 4.24
C GLY A 322 -16.73 -6.66 5.74
N TYR A 323 -16.10 -7.66 6.33
CA TYR A 323 -15.90 -7.77 7.77
C TYR A 323 -14.65 -8.59 8.05
N TYR A 324 -14.02 -8.32 9.18
CA TYR A 324 -13.12 -9.28 9.80
C TYR A 324 -13.80 -9.97 10.97
N GLU A 325 -13.48 -11.25 11.16
CA GLU A 325 -14.05 -12.12 12.18
C GLU A 325 -12.98 -12.52 13.17
N GLU A 326 -13.29 -12.37 14.45
CA GLU A 326 -12.36 -12.62 15.55
C GLU A 326 -13.00 -13.45 16.67
N TYR A 327 -12.25 -14.44 17.14
CA TYR A 327 -12.46 -15.05 18.42
C TYR A 327 -11.75 -14.23 19.50
N LYS A 328 -12.49 -13.85 20.54
CA LYS A 328 -11.99 -13.10 21.70
C LYS A 328 -12.20 -13.91 22.97
N GLN A 329 -11.14 -14.07 23.76
CA GLN A 329 -11.21 -14.76 25.05
C GLN A 329 -11.61 -13.80 26.15
N ASP A 330 -12.39 -14.31 27.14
CA ASP A 330 -12.67 -13.69 28.43
C ASP A 330 -13.15 -12.23 28.37
N GLN A 331 -14.02 -11.94 27.40
CA GLN A 331 -14.52 -10.60 27.15
C GLN A 331 -15.62 -10.23 28.15
N ASN A 332 -15.60 -8.97 28.59
CA ASN A 332 -16.66 -8.39 29.42
C ASN A 332 -17.93 -8.19 28.58
N LEU A 333 -18.98 -8.92 28.92
CA LEU A 333 -20.22 -8.93 28.13
C LEU A 333 -20.97 -7.59 28.14
N ASP A 334 -20.79 -6.76 29.18
CA ASP A 334 -21.40 -5.43 29.23
C ASP A 334 -20.85 -4.49 28.12
N GLU A 335 -19.59 -4.66 27.72
CA GLU A 335 -18.97 -3.88 26.65
C GLU A 335 -19.59 -4.17 25.26
N TYR A 336 -20.26 -5.32 25.15
CA TYR A 336 -20.95 -5.72 23.92
C TYR A 336 -22.48 -5.51 24.02
N GLY A 337 -22.95 -4.83 25.07
CA GLY A 337 -24.38 -4.61 25.31
C GLY A 337 -25.17 -5.91 25.51
N LEU A 338 -24.49 -6.99 25.90
CA LEU A 338 -25.08 -8.28 26.18
C LEU A 338 -25.58 -8.28 27.63
N ASP A 339 -26.86 -8.59 27.82
CA ASP A 339 -27.41 -8.74 29.13
C ASP A 339 -26.76 -9.98 29.80
N ASN A 340 -25.95 -9.73 30.81
CA ASN A 340 -25.24 -10.75 31.57
C ASN A 340 -26.14 -11.47 32.60
N GLY A 341 -27.46 -11.46 32.36
CA GLY A 341 -28.43 -12.24 33.14
C GLY A 341 -28.84 -11.57 34.42
N LYS A 342 -29.19 -10.30 34.43
CA LYS A 342 -29.86 -9.66 35.57
C LYS A 342 -31.01 -10.53 36.07
N GLY A 343 -30.83 -11.10 37.27
CA GLY A 343 -31.78 -12.05 37.87
C GLY A 343 -31.43 -13.53 37.69
N VAL A 344 -30.36 -13.89 37.02
CA VAL A 344 -29.80 -15.25 36.92
C VAL A 344 -28.64 -15.40 37.91
N THR A 345 -28.56 -16.52 38.58
CA THR A 345 -27.45 -16.82 39.51
C THR A 345 -26.79 -18.15 39.11
N PRO A 346 -25.47 -18.23 38.89
CA PRO A 346 -24.48 -17.14 38.98
C PRO A 346 -24.53 -16.18 37.77
N LEU A 347 -24.19 -14.91 37.98
CA LEU A 347 -23.99 -13.93 36.93
C LEU A 347 -22.76 -14.34 36.08
N VAL A 348 -22.90 -14.27 34.77
CA VAL A 348 -21.80 -14.44 33.82
C VAL A 348 -21.35 -13.05 33.36
N ASN A 349 -20.23 -12.54 33.89
CA ASN A 349 -19.72 -11.21 33.53
C ASN A 349 -18.78 -11.24 32.33
N THR A 350 -18.01 -12.32 32.18
CA THR A 350 -17.07 -12.51 31.09
C THR A 350 -17.31 -13.83 30.37
N SER A 351 -17.03 -13.85 29.08
CA SER A 351 -17.11 -15.06 28.27
C SER A 351 -16.25 -14.93 27.03
N ASP A 352 -15.86 -16.07 26.47
CA ASP A 352 -15.34 -16.10 25.09
C ASP A 352 -16.50 -15.79 24.14
N LEU A 353 -16.18 -15.03 23.09
CA LEU A 353 -17.14 -14.68 22.03
C LEU A 353 -16.49 -14.65 20.66
N VAL A 354 -17.32 -14.65 19.61
CA VAL A 354 -16.91 -14.36 18.26
C VAL A 354 -17.64 -13.09 17.81
N ARG A 355 -16.85 -12.14 17.28
CA ARG A 355 -17.38 -10.91 16.71
C ARG A 355 -17.01 -10.75 15.24
N GLN A 356 -17.82 -9.98 14.53
CA GLN A 356 -17.54 -9.52 13.18
C GLN A 356 -17.59 -7.99 13.17
N GLU A 357 -16.55 -7.35 12.66
CA GLU A 357 -16.51 -5.90 12.52
C GLU A 357 -16.54 -5.52 11.04
N TYR A 358 -17.55 -4.75 10.69
CA TYR A 358 -17.95 -4.46 9.33
C TYR A 358 -17.49 -3.08 8.86
N LEU A 359 -17.04 -3.03 7.61
CA LEU A 359 -16.91 -1.82 6.82
C LEU A 359 -17.85 -1.89 5.62
N ASP A 360 -18.73 -0.89 5.50
CA ASP A 360 -19.70 -0.75 4.42
C ASP A 360 -19.58 0.64 3.83
N ASN A 361 -18.83 0.79 2.73
CA ASN A 361 -18.45 2.09 2.24
C ASN A 361 -18.74 2.32 0.74
N TYR A 362 -18.96 3.58 0.44
CA TYR A 362 -19.23 4.13 -0.88
C TYR A 362 -18.29 5.31 -1.12
N PHE A 363 -17.62 5.32 -2.25
CA PHE A 363 -16.74 6.40 -2.66
C PHE A 363 -16.98 6.73 -4.12
N GLY A 364 -17.25 7.98 -4.44
CA GLY A 364 -17.50 8.37 -5.82
C GLY A 364 -17.16 9.82 -6.07
N GLY A 365 -16.98 10.15 -7.36
CA GLY A 365 -16.61 11.51 -7.71
C GLY A 365 -16.37 11.73 -9.18
N MET A 366 -15.83 12.90 -9.45
CA MET A 366 -15.46 13.36 -10.78
C MET A 366 -14.10 14.04 -10.75
N ILE A 367 -13.28 13.76 -11.75
CA ILE A 367 -12.05 14.50 -12.03
C ILE A 367 -12.11 15.06 -13.44
N PHE A 368 -11.43 16.18 -13.69
CA PHE A 368 -11.32 16.76 -15.02
C PHE A 368 -9.99 17.51 -15.21
N SER A 369 -9.54 17.63 -16.45
CA SER A 369 -8.50 18.56 -16.86
C SER A 369 -8.78 19.12 -18.25
N LEU A 370 -8.45 20.40 -18.42
CA LEU A 370 -8.42 21.11 -19.69
C LEU A 370 -6.95 21.41 -20.01
N ASP A 371 -6.40 20.69 -21.00
CA ASP A 371 -4.98 20.72 -21.32
C ASP A 371 -4.75 21.52 -22.61
N TYR A 372 -4.05 22.64 -22.49
CA TYR A 372 -3.65 23.49 -23.59
C TYR A 372 -2.15 23.31 -23.87
N SER A 373 -1.82 23.00 -25.12
CA SER A 373 -0.43 22.82 -25.55
C SER A 373 -0.19 23.57 -26.86
N ARG A 374 0.71 24.55 -26.83
CA ARG A 374 1.10 25.31 -28.02
C ARG A 374 2.54 25.77 -27.93
N SER A 375 3.37 25.38 -28.91
CA SER A 375 4.78 25.83 -29.05
C SER A 375 5.58 25.67 -27.74
N LYS A 376 5.73 26.75 -26.97
CA LYS A 376 6.55 26.81 -25.75
C LYS A 376 5.76 26.65 -24.46
N LEU A 377 4.42 26.66 -24.53
CA LEU A 377 3.54 26.72 -23.36
C LEU A 377 2.65 25.46 -23.32
N ASN A 378 2.70 24.77 -22.17
CA ASN A 378 1.75 23.74 -21.79
C ASN A 378 1.05 24.19 -20.50
N LEU A 379 -0.26 24.30 -20.52
CA LEU A 379 -1.09 24.64 -19.36
C LEU A 379 -2.11 23.52 -19.13
N SER A 380 -2.37 23.21 -17.87
CA SER A 380 -3.42 22.29 -17.44
C SER A 380 -4.21 22.95 -16.32
N LEU A 381 -5.48 23.26 -16.58
CA LEU A 381 -6.46 23.63 -15.57
C LEU A 381 -7.28 22.39 -15.26
N GLY A 382 -7.33 21.97 -13.98
CA GLY A 382 -8.07 20.78 -13.63
C GLY A 382 -8.48 20.77 -12.18
N GLY A 383 -9.10 19.69 -11.77
CA GLY A 383 -9.56 19.49 -10.42
C GLY A 383 -10.41 18.25 -10.27
N GLY A 384 -11.01 18.11 -9.10
CA GLY A 384 -11.93 17.03 -8.82
C GLY A 384 -12.72 17.27 -7.56
N GLY A 385 -13.81 16.52 -7.44
CA GLY A 385 -14.63 16.46 -6.24
C GLY A 385 -15.00 15.03 -5.96
N ASN A 386 -14.76 14.59 -4.71
CA ASN A 386 -15.04 13.24 -4.25
C ASN A 386 -15.95 13.28 -3.03
N TYR A 387 -16.78 12.28 -2.89
CA TYR A 387 -17.62 12.06 -1.72
C TYR A 387 -17.49 10.62 -1.23
N TYR A 388 -17.34 10.47 0.08
CA TYR A 388 -17.26 9.20 0.79
C TYR A 388 -18.38 9.11 1.84
N ASP A 389 -18.95 7.92 1.96
CA ASP A 389 -19.92 7.56 2.99
C ASP A 389 -19.59 6.13 3.46
N GLY A 390 -19.16 5.98 4.71
CA GLY A 390 -18.73 4.71 5.29
C GLY A 390 -19.43 4.44 6.62
N ASN A 391 -19.97 3.23 6.78
CA ASN A 391 -20.49 2.73 8.03
C ASN A 391 -19.50 1.72 8.63
N HIS A 392 -19.19 1.88 9.91
CA HIS A 392 -18.41 0.97 10.73
C HIS A 392 -19.32 0.43 11.81
N TYR A 393 -19.45 -0.88 11.93
CA TYR A 393 -20.29 -1.49 12.97
C TYR A 393 -19.81 -2.89 13.31
N GLY A 394 -20.04 -3.32 14.55
CA GLY A 394 -19.66 -4.63 15.04
C GLY A 394 -20.85 -5.45 15.50
N ASN A 395 -20.83 -6.74 15.17
CA ASN A 395 -21.82 -7.73 15.61
C ASN A 395 -21.15 -8.85 16.39
N VAL A 396 -21.72 -9.20 17.55
CA VAL A 396 -21.39 -10.45 18.23
C VAL A 396 -22.21 -11.57 17.61
N ILE A 397 -21.55 -12.61 17.11
CA ILE A 397 -22.21 -13.72 16.41
C ILE A 397 -22.25 -15.03 17.21
N TRP A 398 -21.48 -15.12 18.28
CA TRP A 398 -21.44 -16.28 19.18
C TRP A 398 -20.87 -15.90 20.54
N VAL A 399 -21.38 -16.53 21.58
CA VAL A 399 -20.92 -16.40 22.99
C VAL A 399 -20.87 -17.79 23.62
N LYS A 400 -19.77 -18.14 24.27
CA LYS A 400 -19.55 -19.47 24.88
C LYS A 400 -20.43 -19.73 26.11
N ASN A 401 -20.43 -18.77 27.04
CA ASN A 401 -21.21 -18.84 28.27
C ASN A 401 -22.10 -17.61 28.35
N TYR A 402 -23.37 -17.79 28.06
CA TYR A 402 -24.34 -16.71 28.09
C TYR A 402 -25.52 -17.09 28.97
N ALA A 403 -25.74 -16.33 30.03
CA ALA A 403 -26.82 -16.57 31.01
C ALA A 403 -28.07 -15.74 30.73
N GLY A 404 -28.09 -14.95 29.64
CA GLY A 404 -29.24 -14.14 29.24
C GLY A 404 -30.33 -14.95 28.55
N ASP A 405 -31.10 -14.29 27.69
CA ASP A 405 -32.21 -14.91 26.97
C ASP A 405 -31.76 -16.11 26.14
N PRO A 406 -32.31 -17.32 26.36
CA PRO A 406 -32.02 -18.49 25.55
C PRO A 406 -32.35 -18.35 24.07
N SER A 407 -33.19 -17.36 23.71
CA SER A 407 -33.51 -17.00 22.34
C SER A 407 -32.50 -16.03 21.71
N PHE A 408 -31.39 -15.72 22.38
CA PHE A 408 -30.35 -14.88 21.82
C PHE A 408 -29.98 -15.36 20.42
N VAL A 409 -30.28 -14.51 19.44
CA VAL A 409 -29.93 -14.75 18.05
C VAL A 409 -28.57 -14.12 17.81
N PRO A 410 -27.56 -14.88 17.40
CA PRO A 410 -26.26 -14.32 17.00
C PRO A 410 -26.48 -13.23 15.94
N SER A 411 -26.05 -12.02 16.22
CA SER A 411 -26.07 -10.82 15.38
C SER A 411 -26.42 -9.57 16.20
N GLN A 412 -26.04 -9.56 17.48
CA GLN A 412 -26.17 -8.39 18.35
C GLN A 412 -25.17 -7.32 17.88
N GLU A 413 -25.70 -6.22 17.35
CA GLU A 413 -24.89 -5.03 17.05
C GLU A 413 -24.53 -4.31 18.35
N TYR A 414 -23.21 -4.07 18.59
CA TYR A 414 -22.74 -3.46 19.83
C TYR A 414 -22.18 -2.05 19.64
N TYR A 415 -21.72 -1.70 18.42
CA TYR A 415 -21.40 -0.33 18.07
C TYR A 415 -21.75 -0.01 16.61
N ARG A 416 -21.94 1.26 16.34
CA ARG A 416 -22.07 1.80 14.98
C ARG A 416 -21.60 3.24 14.91
N SER A 417 -20.74 3.53 13.93
CA SER A 417 -20.36 4.88 13.56
C SER A 417 -20.40 5.08 12.06
N LYS A 418 -20.42 6.34 11.66
CA LYS A 418 -20.49 6.74 10.26
C LYS A 418 -19.49 7.83 9.95
N GLY A 419 -18.65 7.59 8.93
CA GLY A 419 -17.76 8.59 8.35
C GLY A 419 -18.36 9.17 7.06
N LYS A 420 -18.36 10.51 6.93
CA LYS A 420 -18.72 11.22 5.70
C LYS A 420 -17.64 12.22 5.37
N LYS A 421 -17.11 12.16 4.15
CA LYS A 421 -16.04 13.06 3.74
C LYS A 421 -16.30 13.59 2.33
N SER A 422 -16.21 14.91 2.17
CA SER A 422 -16.13 15.55 0.86
C SER A 422 -14.77 16.20 0.69
N ASP A 423 -14.18 16.03 -0.48
CA ASP A 423 -12.87 16.53 -0.86
C ASP A 423 -12.96 17.18 -2.24
N ILE A 424 -12.75 18.49 -2.30
CA ILE A 424 -12.82 19.26 -3.53
C ILE A 424 -11.50 19.98 -3.75
N ASN A 425 -10.95 19.87 -4.94
CA ASN A 425 -9.73 20.60 -5.31
C ASN A 425 -9.82 21.17 -6.71
N ILE A 426 -9.05 22.23 -6.93
CA ILE A 426 -8.78 22.82 -8.24
C ILE A 426 -7.32 23.19 -8.35
N TYR A 427 -6.72 23.01 -9.51
CA TYR A 427 -5.32 23.34 -9.76
C TYR A 427 -5.11 24.01 -11.13
N LEU A 428 -4.05 24.80 -11.20
CA LEU A 428 -3.49 25.33 -12.43
C LEU A 428 -2.01 24.97 -12.49
N LYS A 429 -1.63 24.18 -13.47
CA LYS A 429 -0.26 23.72 -13.72
C LYS A 429 0.23 24.24 -15.06
N GLY A 430 1.49 24.71 -15.14
CA GLY A 430 2.07 25.18 -16.36
C GLY A 430 3.56 24.83 -16.51
N ASN A 431 3.94 24.55 -17.74
CA ASN A 431 5.32 24.43 -18.18
C ASN A 431 5.56 25.45 -19.30
N TYR A 432 6.59 26.28 -19.16
CA TYR A 432 7.00 27.25 -20.17
C TYR A 432 8.46 27.06 -20.57
N SER A 433 8.68 26.75 -21.86
CA SER A 433 10.03 26.67 -22.43
C SER A 433 10.57 28.07 -22.73
N LEU A 434 11.29 28.68 -21.74
CA LEU A 434 11.85 30.01 -21.88
C LEU A 434 12.87 30.05 -23.04
N THR A 435 13.72 29.03 -23.09
CA THR A 435 14.63 28.77 -24.21
C THR A 435 14.47 27.32 -24.69
N LYS A 436 15.25 26.88 -25.68
CA LYS A 436 15.27 25.46 -26.07
C LYS A 436 15.75 24.53 -24.97
N ASN A 437 16.55 25.07 -24.04
CA ASN A 437 17.23 24.32 -23.00
C ASN A 437 16.68 24.58 -21.59
N LEU A 438 15.92 25.65 -21.38
CA LEU A 438 15.42 26.07 -20.05
C LEU A 438 13.89 26.03 -20.02
N ASN A 439 13.34 25.22 -19.10
CA ASN A 439 11.92 25.14 -18.81
C ASN A 439 11.66 25.65 -17.40
N ILE A 440 10.57 26.39 -17.24
CA ILE A 440 10.04 26.86 -15.95
C ILE A 440 8.72 26.13 -15.71
N TYR A 441 8.55 25.63 -14.51
CA TYR A 441 7.37 24.93 -14.01
C TYR A 441 6.72 25.68 -12.88
N GLY A 442 5.39 25.75 -12.89
CA GLY A 442 4.57 26.25 -11.82
C GLY A 442 3.29 25.43 -11.66
N ASP A 443 2.86 25.21 -10.42
CA ASP A 443 1.67 24.42 -10.09
C ASP A 443 1.06 24.99 -8.80
N LEU A 444 -0.20 25.40 -8.87
CA LEU A 444 -0.95 25.98 -7.76
C LEU A 444 -2.20 25.13 -7.54
N GLN A 445 -2.42 24.66 -6.33
CA GLN A 445 -3.61 23.90 -5.96
C GLN A 445 -4.26 24.51 -4.73
N VAL A 446 -5.58 24.60 -4.75
CA VAL A 446 -6.42 24.81 -3.57
C VAL A 446 -7.27 23.57 -3.33
N ARG A 447 -7.43 23.19 -2.06
CA ARG A 447 -8.17 22.00 -1.63
C ARG A 447 -9.02 22.31 -0.42
N ARG A 448 -10.28 21.87 -0.41
CA ARG A 448 -11.17 21.92 0.74
C ARG A 448 -11.65 20.55 1.09
N ILE A 449 -11.57 20.22 2.38
CA ILE A 449 -12.04 18.96 2.95
C ILE A 449 -13.05 19.28 4.04
N ASP A 450 -14.15 18.54 4.01
CA ASP A 450 -15.17 18.55 5.06
C ASP A 450 -15.36 17.10 5.49
N TYR A 451 -15.05 16.79 6.75
CA TYR A 451 -15.05 15.43 7.26
C TYR A 451 -15.85 15.34 8.56
N ALA A 452 -16.81 14.44 8.62
CA ALA A 452 -17.62 14.19 9.80
C ALA A 452 -17.56 12.72 10.19
N ILE A 453 -17.30 12.43 11.47
CA ILE A 453 -17.37 11.09 12.07
C ILE A 453 -18.39 11.16 13.22
N ARG A 454 -19.42 10.32 13.19
CA ARG A 454 -20.49 10.34 14.18
C ARG A 454 -20.94 8.94 14.55
N GLY A 455 -21.39 8.78 15.79
CA GLY A 455 -21.91 7.53 16.35
C GLY A 455 -21.02 6.97 17.44
N LYS A 456 -21.01 5.66 17.62
CA LYS A 456 -20.20 4.98 18.63
C LYS A 456 -19.04 4.24 17.97
N ASN A 457 -17.86 4.30 18.63
CA ASN A 457 -16.69 3.51 18.27
C ASN A 457 -16.67 2.18 19.04
N ASP A 458 -15.81 1.27 18.64
CA ASP A 458 -15.56 -0.05 19.26
C ASP A 458 -14.65 0.02 20.52
N VAL A 459 -14.37 1.21 21.00
CA VAL A 459 -13.56 1.46 22.21
C VAL A 459 -14.47 1.75 23.39
N TRP A 460 -14.30 1.00 24.49
CA TRP A 460 -15.02 1.24 25.72
C TRP A 460 -14.45 2.46 26.46
N ASP A 461 -15.31 3.42 26.77
CA ASP A 461 -14.97 4.58 27.61
C ASP A 461 -15.33 4.27 29.08
N TRP A 462 -14.31 3.95 29.88
CA TRP A 462 -14.45 3.62 31.28
C TRP A 462 -15.02 4.76 32.13
N LEU A 463 -14.81 6.01 31.72
CA LEU A 463 -15.35 7.18 32.45
C LEU A 463 -16.82 7.41 32.14
N ALA A 464 -17.23 7.20 30.90
CA ALA A 464 -18.64 7.31 30.49
C ALA A 464 -19.44 6.05 30.75
N GLY A 465 -18.81 4.89 30.99
CA GLY A 465 -19.46 3.60 31.19
C GLY A 465 -20.23 3.11 29.96
N GLY A 466 -19.62 3.28 28.76
CA GLY A 466 -20.23 2.89 27.51
C GLY A 466 -19.23 2.98 26.34
N MET A 467 -19.66 2.60 25.13
CA MET A 467 -18.86 2.79 23.92
C MET A 467 -18.59 4.27 23.67
N GLN A 468 -17.34 4.59 23.26
CA GLN A 468 -16.89 5.94 22.95
C GLN A 468 -17.82 6.63 21.95
N ASP A 469 -18.35 7.80 22.34
CA ASP A 469 -19.17 8.64 21.44
C ASP A 469 -18.28 9.47 20.52
N LEU A 470 -18.58 9.43 19.22
CA LEU A 470 -17.91 10.20 18.20
C LEU A 470 -18.83 11.33 17.69
N ASP A 471 -18.37 12.58 17.81
CA ASP A 471 -18.95 13.76 17.15
C ASP A 471 -17.83 14.69 16.70
N ILE A 472 -17.19 14.30 15.60
CA ILE A 472 -15.97 14.92 15.07
C ILE A 472 -16.32 15.53 13.72
N HIS A 473 -16.01 16.83 13.51
CA HIS A 473 -16.34 17.53 12.28
C HIS A 473 -15.28 18.59 11.89
N PRO A 474 -14.05 18.16 11.53
CA PRO A 474 -13.02 19.08 11.04
C PRO A 474 -13.28 19.53 9.60
N VAL A 475 -12.93 20.79 9.33
CA VAL A 475 -12.91 21.38 7.99
C VAL A 475 -11.53 21.95 7.71
N PHE A 476 -10.93 21.57 6.58
CA PHE A 476 -9.60 22.02 6.17
C PHE A 476 -9.65 22.79 4.86
N ASN A 477 -8.85 23.85 4.76
CA ASN A 477 -8.61 24.55 3.51
C ASN A 477 -7.10 24.65 3.31
N PHE A 478 -6.60 24.07 2.21
CA PHE A 478 -5.19 23.98 1.92
C PHE A 478 -4.83 24.73 0.64
N PHE A 479 -3.63 25.34 0.66
CA PHE A 479 -3.01 25.93 -0.51
C PHE A 479 -1.63 25.28 -0.72
N ASN A 480 -1.44 24.63 -1.87
CA ASN A 480 -0.28 23.82 -2.19
C ASN A 480 0.45 24.36 -3.43
N PRO A 481 1.29 25.41 -3.28
CA PRO A 481 2.10 25.94 -4.36
C PRO A 481 3.33 25.07 -4.62
N LYS A 482 3.69 24.92 -5.91
CA LYS A 482 4.89 24.20 -6.35
C LYS A 482 5.53 24.96 -7.51
N GLY A 483 6.85 24.90 -7.60
CA GLY A 483 7.58 25.53 -8.68
C GLY A 483 8.94 24.90 -8.90
N GLY A 484 9.46 25.03 -10.10
CA GLY A 484 10.77 24.48 -10.40
C GLY A 484 11.30 24.88 -11.76
N ILE A 485 12.54 24.53 -12.00
CA ILE A 485 13.26 24.77 -13.23
C ILE A 485 13.90 23.48 -13.71
N TYR A 486 13.95 23.30 -15.02
CA TYR A 486 14.68 22.22 -15.68
C TYR A 486 15.59 22.83 -16.75
N TYR A 487 16.89 22.52 -16.68
CA TYR A 487 17.89 23.01 -17.63
C TYR A 487 18.65 21.85 -18.28
N GLN A 488 18.61 21.78 -19.59
CA GLN A 488 19.32 20.79 -20.39
C GLN A 488 20.57 21.41 -20.99
N PHE A 489 21.75 21.04 -20.48
CA PHE A 489 23.04 21.57 -20.99
C PHE A 489 23.30 21.11 -22.41
N ASN A 490 23.05 19.82 -22.67
CA ASN A 490 23.19 19.14 -23.97
C ASN A 490 22.22 17.92 -23.97
N PRO A 491 22.14 17.15 -25.08
CA PRO A 491 21.24 15.99 -25.14
C PRO A 491 21.43 14.94 -24.07
N GLU A 492 22.61 14.86 -23.49
CA GLU A 492 22.99 13.85 -22.51
C GLU A 492 22.83 14.34 -21.05
N ASN A 493 22.91 15.64 -20.82
CA ASN A 493 23.03 16.21 -19.47
C ASN A 493 21.89 17.18 -19.14
N ALA A 494 21.25 16.98 -18.01
CA ALA A 494 20.23 17.88 -17.50
C ALA A 494 20.34 18.07 -15.98
N LEU A 495 19.90 19.24 -15.52
CA LEU A 495 19.77 19.62 -14.12
C LEU A 495 18.34 20.12 -13.86
N TYR A 496 17.77 19.80 -12.72
CA TYR A 496 16.50 20.38 -12.29
C TYR A 496 16.54 20.74 -10.80
N GLY A 497 15.73 21.72 -10.44
CA GLY A 497 15.48 22.05 -9.04
C GLY A 497 14.03 22.45 -8.82
N SER A 498 13.46 22.08 -7.69
CA SER A 498 12.08 22.36 -7.35
C SER A 498 11.88 22.64 -5.87
N VAL A 499 10.81 23.38 -5.58
CA VAL A 499 10.27 23.59 -4.25
C VAL A 499 8.77 23.34 -4.31
N ALA A 500 8.25 22.55 -3.37
CA ALA A 500 6.85 22.20 -3.30
C ALA A 500 6.33 22.26 -1.87
N VAL A 501 5.10 22.74 -1.71
CA VAL A 501 4.38 22.71 -0.43
C VAL A 501 3.18 21.77 -0.59
N ALA A 502 2.97 20.92 0.41
CA ALA A 502 1.79 20.07 0.50
C ALA A 502 1.26 20.07 1.93
N HIS A 503 -0.06 19.91 2.04
CA HIS A 503 -0.76 19.73 3.31
C HIS A 503 -1.57 18.45 3.27
N ARG A 504 -1.76 17.85 4.46
CA ARG A 504 -2.54 16.65 4.63
C ARG A 504 -3.32 16.70 5.93
N GLU A 505 -4.58 16.30 5.87
CA GLU A 505 -5.45 16.15 7.03
C GLU A 505 -5.12 14.86 7.80
N PRO A 506 -5.45 14.79 9.12
CA PRO A 506 -5.43 13.54 9.87
C PRO A 506 -6.42 12.50 9.30
N ASN A 507 -6.09 11.22 9.44
CA ASN A 507 -6.96 10.12 9.08
C ASN A 507 -7.96 9.77 10.22
N ARG A 508 -8.86 8.77 10.01
CA ARG A 508 -9.83 8.35 11.01
C ARG A 508 -9.16 7.96 12.32
N ASN A 509 -8.15 7.09 12.28
CA ASN A 509 -7.50 6.54 13.46
C ASN A 509 -6.81 7.62 14.32
N ASN A 510 -6.40 8.74 13.71
CA ASN A 510 -5.87 9.86 14.47
C ASN A 510 -6.90 10.52 15.39
N TYR A 511 -8.19 10.38 15.08
CA TYR A 511 -9.28 10.91 15.91
C TYR A 511 -9.86 9.87 16.86
N THR A 512 -9.96 8.61 16.43
CA THR A 512 -10.62 7.55 17.19
C THR A 512 -9.70 6.89 18.20
N ASP A 513 -8.40 6.74 17.86
CA ASP A 513 -7.41 6.00 18.64
C ASP A 513 -6.41 6.93 19.34
N ALA A 514 -6.45 8.24 19.06
CA ALA A 514 -5.76 9.25 19.85
C ALA A 514 -6.45 9.35 21.22
N GLY A 515 -5.74 9.12 22.28
CA GLY A 515 -6.29 9.25 23.65
C GLY A 515 -7.06 10.58 23.83
N THR A 516 -7.98 10.61 24.77
CA THR A 516 -9.04 11.62 24.99
C THR A 516 -8.61 13.10 25.04
N ASN A 517 -7.31 13.42 24.99
CA ASN A 517 -6.80 14.78 25.25
C ASN A 517 -6.11 15.47 24.06
N GLU A 518 -5.91 14.81 22.90
CA GLU A 518 -5.19 15.42 21.79
C GLU A 518 -6.04 15.47 20.50
N VAL A 519 -6.33 16.69 20.05
CA VAL A 519 -6.91 16.91 18.72
C VAL A 519 -5.78 16.83 17.69
N PRO A 520 -5.80 15.88 16.76
CA PRO A 520 -4.76 15.74 15.76
C PRO A 520 -4.71 16.96 14.83
N LYS A 521 -3.49 17.40 14.49
CA LYS A 521 -3.24 18.56 13.62
C LYS A 521 -2.94 18.12 12.20
N PRO A 522 -3.35 18.92 11.19
CA PRO A 522 -2.95 18.66 9.81
C PRO A 522 -1.45 18.86 9.64
N GLU A 523 -0.85 18.02 8.81
CA GLU A 523 0.57 18.05 8.47
C GLU A 523 0.86 19.07 7.36
N ARG A 524 2.03 19.70 7.44
CA ARG A 524 2.59 20.50 6.35
C ARG A 524 3.97 20.00 5.97
N LEU A 525 4.19 19.75 4.69
CA LEU A 525 5.47 19.41 4.09
C LEU A 525 5.95 20.56 3.18
N THR A 526 7.21 20.95 3.32
CA THR A 526 7.93 21.73 2.32
C THR A 526 9.09 20.90 1.81
N ASP A 527 9.08 20.59 0.54
CA ASP A 527 10.01 19.70 -0.13
C ASP A 527 10.90 20.48 -1.11
N TYR A 528 12.22 20.33 -0.97
CA TYR A 528 13.25 20.93 -1.82
C TYR A 528 13.99 19.81 -2.52
N GLU A 529 14.06 19.85 -3.85
CA GLU A 529 14.77 18.86 -4.63
C GLU A 529 15.77 19.50 -5.60
N LEU A 530 16.91 18.84 -5.78
CA LEU A 530 17.92 19.17 -6.78
C LEU A 530 18.41 17.89 -7.45
N GLY A 531 18.15 17.73 -8.74
CA GLY A 531 18.48 16.51 -9.46
C GLY A 531 19.35 16.76 -10.68
N TYR A 532 20.30 15.86 -10.92
CA TYR A 532 21.14 15.79 -12.11
C TYR A 532 20.88 14.50 -12.85
N GLN A 533 20.82 14.55 -14.17
CA GLN A 533 20.62 13.40 -15.06
C GLN A 533 21.67 13.38 -16.14
N PHE A 534 22.25 12.20 -16.36
CA PHE A 534 23.17 11.90 -17.46
C PHE A 534 22.67 10.67 -18.20
N ASN A 535 22.51 10.76 -19.53
CA ASN A 535 22.09 9.65 -20.38
C ASN A 535 22.92 9.63 -21.65
N CYS A 536 23.58 8.51 -21.91
CA CYS A 536 24.22 8.24 -23.19
C CYS A 536 23.90 6.80 -23.65
N ASN A 537 24.41 6.36 -24.80
CA ASN A 537 23.98 5.09 -25.39
C ASN A 537 24.14 3.85 -24.50
N ASN A 538 25.18 3.81 -23.66
CA ASN A 538 25.50 2.65 -22.83
C ASN A 538 25.44 2.92 -21.34
N TRP A 539 25.27 4.17 -20.92
CA TRP A 539 25.31 4.60 -19.52
C TRP A 539 24.16 5.54 -19.23
N ALA A 540 23.49 5.31 -18.14
CA ALA A 540 22.56 6.25 -17.55
C ALA A 540 22.93 6.45 -16.09
N PHE A 541 22.89 7.69 -15.62
CA PHE A 541 23.16 8.03 -14.23
C PHE A 541 22.21 9.14 -13.79
N SER A 542 21.69 9.07 -12.59
CA SER A 542 21.02 10.19 -11.96
C SER A 542 21.38 10.32 -10.48
N ALA A 543 21.42 11.55 -10.01
CA ALA A 543 21.58 11.90 -8.61
C ALA A 543 20.47 12.88 -8.24
N ASN A 544 19.78 12.64 -7.13
CA ASN A 544 18.78 13.54 -6.59
C ASN A 544 19.08 13.81 -5.11
N LEU A 545 19.21 15.08 -4.76
CA LEU A 545 19.29 15.58 -3.39
C LEU A 545 17.88 16.03 -2.99
N TYR A 546 17.43 15.65 -1.81
CA TYR A 546 16.15 16.10 -1.27
C TYR A 546 16.27 16.59 0.18
N TYR A 547 15.45 17.55 0.53
CA TYR A 547 15.23 18.01 1.90
C TYR A 547 13.74 18.28 2.12
N MET A 548 13.11 17.38 2.86
CA MET A 548 11.69 17.38 3.18
C MET A 548 11.52 17.88 4.62
N LYS A 549 11.05 19.11 4.78
CA LYS A 549 10.81 19.72 6.09
C LYS A 549 9.33 19.62 6.45
N TYR A 550 9.05 19.03 7.61
CA TYR A 550 7.70 18.85 8.11
C TYR A 550 7.41 19.77 9.28
N LYS A 551 6.15 20.17 9.38
CA LYS A 551 5.55 20.78 10.55
C LYS A 551 4.32 19.98 10.95
N ASP A 552 4.19 19.72 12.25
CA ASP A 552 3.11 18.91 12.83
C ASP A 552 2.96 17.52 12.13
N GLN A 553 4.09 16.88 11.78
CA GLN A 553 4.08 15.57 11.12
C GLN A 553 3.43 14.54 12.03
N LEU A 554 2.53 13.73 11.48
CA LEU A 554 1.99 12.54 12.12
C LEU A 554 2.96 11.37 11.88
N VAL A 555 3.86 11.10 12.81
CA VAL A 555 4.84 10.01 12.71
C VAL A 555 4.28 8.74 13.33
N LEU A 556 4.69 7.59 12.79
CA LEU A 556 4.40 6.29 13.39
C LEU A 556 4.98 6.25 14.80
N ASN A 557 4.16 6.01 15.81
CA ASN A 557 4.59 6.00 17.22
C ASN A 557 5.03 4.60 17.71
N GLY A 558 5.07 3.61 16.81
CA GLY A 558 5.41 2.24 17.09
C GLY A 558 4.24 1.36 17.47
N LYS A 559 3.10 1.91 17.86
CA LYS A 559 1.90 1.19 18.28
C LYS A 559 1.03 0.78 17.10
N ILE A 560 0.21 -0.23 17.31
CA ILE A 560 -0.86 -0.64 16.40
C ILE A 560 -2.23 -0.56 17.12
N ASN A 561 -3.30 -0.45 16.34
CA ASN A 561 -4.67 -0.59 16.86
C ASN A 561 -5.11 -2.07 16.88
N ALA A 562 -6.35 -2.32 17.24
CA ALA A 562 -6.90 -3.68 17.37
C ALA A 562 -6.90 -4.51 16.08
N ILE A 563 -6.74 -3.87 14.93
CA ILE A 563 -6.69 -4.51 13.59
C ILE A 563 -5.30 -4.44 12.94
N GLY A 564 -4.25 -4.23 13.74
CA GLY A 564 -2.87 -4.19 13.25
C GLY A 564 -2.47 -2.94 12.46
N GLU A 565 -3.33 -1.91 12.35
CA GLU A 565 -2.96 -0.67 11.69
C GLU A 565 -2.05 0.18 12.58
N ALA A 566 -0.95 0.67 11.99
CA ALA A 566 0.03 1.47 12.70
C ALA A 566 -0.52 2.85 13.10
N LEU A 567 -0.39 3.19 14.38
CA LEU A 567 -0.84 4.46 14.94
C LEU A 567 0.19 5.57 14.74
N THR A 568 -0.31 6.80 14.66
CA THR A 568 0.53 7.99 14.51
C THR A 568 0.19 9.07 15.52
N SER A 569 1.20 9.88 15.86
CA SER A 569 1.06 11.08 16.70
C SER A 569 1.78 12.27 16.08
N ASN A 570 1.29 13.51 16.34
CA ASN A 570 1.93 14.70 15.81
C ASN A 570 3.26 15.00 16.52
N VAL A 571 4.29 15.34 15.72
CA VAL A 571 5.54 15.92 16.20
C VAL A 571 5.72 17.32 15.60
N PRO A 572 6.16 18.34 16.41
CA PRO A 572 6.14 19.72 15.95
C PRO A 572 7.09 20.04 14.79
N ASP A 573 8.29 19.45 14.78
CA ASP A 573 9.34 19.72 13.79
C ASP A 573 10.14 18.44 13.49
N SER A 574 10.15 18.07 12.23
CA SER A 574 10.92 16.92 11.75
C SER A 574 11.41 17.14 10.33
N TYR A 575 12.38 16.36 9.89
CA TYR A 575 12.88 16.44 8.52
C TYR A 575 13.36 15.07 8.02
N ARG A 576 13.33 14.92 6.69
CA ARG A 576 13.98 13.86 5.95
C ARG A 576 14.90 14.49 4.91
N THR A 577 16.14 14.07 4.85
CA THR A 577 17.09 14.54 3.84
C THR A 577 17.93 13.38 3.33
N GLY A 578 18.35 13.47 2.08
CA GLY A 578 19.18 12.41 1.52
C GLY A 578 19.60 12.63 0.09
N ILE A 579 20.37 11.66 -0.40
CA ILE A 579 20.78 11.56 -1.79
C ILE A 579 20.30 10.20 -2.34
N GLU A 580 19.66 10.24 -3.50
CA GLU A 580 19.29 9.07 -4.29
C GLU A 580 20.17 9.02 -5.54
N LEU A 581 20.94 7.96 -5.68
CA LEU A 581 21.78 7.70 -6.83
C LEU A 581 21.18 6.54 -7.64
N THR A 582 21.09 6.67 -8.96
CA THR A 582 20.73 5.57 -9.85
C THR A 582 21.73 5.45 -10.97
N ALA A 583 22.06 4.24 -11.36
CA ALA A 583 22.92 3.97 -12.50
C ALA A 583 22.43 2.77 -13.29
N GLY A 584 22.55 2.87 -14.63
CA GLY A 584 22.32 1.77 -15.57
C GLY A 584 23.48 1.67 -16.53
N ILE A 585 23.96 0.45 -16.76
CA ILE A 585 25.14 0.21 -17.61
C ILE A 585 24.88 -1.00 -18.51
N ARG A 586 25.05 -0.85 -19.80
CA ARG A 586 25.17 -1.97 -20.72
C ARG A 586 26.65 -2.38 -20.80
N ILE A 587 27.00 -3.45 -20.07
CA ILE A 587 28.39 -3.91 -19.91
C ILE A 587 28.89 -4.50 -21.23
N ILE A 588 28.13 -5.44 -21.79
CA ILE A 588 28.32 -6.03 -23.12
C ILE A 588 26.94 -6.31 -23.74
N PRO A 589 26.84 -6.60 -25.03
CA PRO A 589 25.59 -7.05 -25.65
C PRO A 589 25.00 -8.24 -24.86
N GLY A 590 23.80 -8.09 -24.36
CA GLY A 590 23.10 -9.10 -23.55
C GLY A 590 23.38 -9.08 -22.04
N LEU A 591 24.32 -8.27 -21.54
CA LEU A 591 24.56 -8.11 -20.09
C LEU A 591 24.40 -6.64 -19.67
N GLU A 592 23.41 -6.39 -18.84
CA GLU A 592 23.07 -5.08 -18.28
C GLU A 592 23.13 -5.11 -16.76
N TRP A 593 23.57 -4.01 -16.16
CA TRP A 593 23.48 -3.76 -14.73
C TRP A 593 22.69 -2.49 -14.47
N ASN A 594 21.77 -2.56 -13.52
CA ASN A 594 21.03 -1.42 -12.99
C ASN A 594 21.15 -1.42 -11.47
N GLY A 595 21.39 -0.25 -10.89
CA GLY A 595 21.52 -0.14 -9.45
C GLY A 595 21.01 1.20 -8.94
N ASN A 596 20.64 1.21 -7.66
CA ASN A 596 20.37 2.44 -6.95
C ASN A 596 20.89 2.36 -5.51
N LEU A 597 21.18 3.54 -4.97
CA LEU A 597 21.61 3.74 -3.59
C LEU A 597 20.94 4.99 -3.04
N THR A 598 20.30 4.84 -1.90
CA THR A 598 19.76 5.94 -1.10
C THR A 598 20.57 6.04 0.19
N LEU A 599 21.08 7.23 0.46
CA LEU A 599 21.67 7.59 1.75
C LEU A 599 20.80 8.71 2.33
N SER A 600 20.27 8.52 3.54
CA SER A 600 19.31 9.45 4.12
C SER A 600 19.57 9.68 5.61
N GLN A 601 19.01 10.77 6.11
CA GLN A 601 18.91 11.08 7.52
C GLN A 601 17.50 11.59 7.80
N ASN A 602 16.82 10.97 8.76
CA ASN A 602 15.43 11.19 9.08
C ASN A 602 15.29 11.48 10.58
N LYS A 603 14.97 12.71 10.97
CA LYS A 603 15.04 13.14 12.38
C LYS A 603 13.81 13.90 12.83
N ILE A 604 13.46 13.69 14.11
CA ILE A 604 12.52 14.52 14.88
C ILE A 604 13.35 15.38 15.83
N LYS A 605 12.99 16.66 15.95
CA LYS A 605 13.64 17.57 16.90
C LYS A 605 12.81 17.68 18.18
N ASN A 606 13.53 17.70 19.31
CA ASN A 606 12.92 17.88 20.63
C ASN A 606 11.78 16.88 20.89
N TYR A 607 12.04 15.60 20.59
CA TYR A 607 11.06 14.55 20.78
C TYR A 607 10.79 14.26 22.25
N THR A 608 9.52 14.22 22.60
CA THR A 608 9.02 13.77 23.90
C THR A 608 8.01 12.65 23.66
N GLU A 609 8.22 11.51 24.28
CA GLU A 609 7.26 10.42 24.30
C GLU A 609 6.36 10.58 25.53
N TYR A 610 5.05 10.39 25.35
CA TYR A 610 4.08 10.33 26.43
C TYR A 610 3.66 8.88 26.62
N VAL A 611 4.06 8.31 27.76
CA VAL A 611 3.90 6.89 28.05
C VAL A 611 2.83 6.71 29.12
N ALA A 612 1.89 5.79 28.90
CA ALA A 612 0.85 5.46 29.86
C ALA A 612 1.47 4.93 31.16
N VAL A 613 0.87 5.32 32.30
CA VAL A 613 1.22 4.80 33.63
C VAL A 613 0.02 4.01 34.13
N TYR A 614 0.28 2.82 34.64
CA TYR A 614 -0.70 1.94 35.26
C TYR A 614 -0.40 1.83 36.77
N ASP A 615 -1.44 1.83 37.60
CA ASP A 615 -1.32 1.57 39.04
C ASP A 615 -1.06 0.09 39.35
N SER A 616 -0.91 -0.26 40.61
CA SER A 616 -0.69 -1.65 41.05
C SER A 616 -1.85 -2.61 40.73
N ASP A 617 -3.03 -2.09 40.47
CA ASP A 617 -4.23 -2.85 40.14
C ASP A 617 -4.45 -2.95 38.62
N GLY A 618 -3.55 -2.37 37.82
CA GLY A 618 -3.57 -2.37 36.35
C GLY A 618 -4.50 -1.32 35.76
N ASN A 619 -4.95 -0.31 36.51
CA ASN A 619 -5.75 0.77 35.97
C ASN A 619 -4.86 1.89 35.42
N ALA A 620 -5.24 2.45 34.27
CA ALA A 620 -4.52 3.56 33.69
C ALA A 620 -4.66 4.82 34.56
N GLU A 621 -3.52 5.45 34.87
CA GLU A 621 -3.51 6.75 35.57
C GLU A 621 -3.91 7.88 34.59
N PRO A 622 -4.55 8.95 35.08
CA PRO A 622 -4.97 10.08 34.25
C PRO A 622 -3.80 10.92 33.69
N VAL A 623 -2.60 10.75 34.24
CA VAL A 623 -1.40 11.49 33.86
C VAL A 623 -0.37 10.54 33.27
N GLN A 624 0.04 10.79 32.02
CA GLN A 624 1.11 10.06 31.35
C GLN A 624 2.49 10.54 31.82
N GLN A 625 3.46 9.66 31.83
CA GLN A 625 4.87 10.00 31.99
C GLN A 625 5.40 10.63 30.70
N ALA A 626 6.09 11.76 30.82
CA ALA A 626 6.71 12.45 29.71
C ALA A 626 8.23 12.20 29.70
N ASP A 627 8.73 11.50 28.69
CA ASP A 627 10.14 11.16 28.52
C ASP A 627 10.76 11.95 27.37
N TYR A 628 11.72 12.83 27.68
CA TYR A 628 12.36 13.68 26.70
C TYR A 628 13.64 13.05 26.15
N TYR A 629 13.69 12.88 24.82
CA TYR A 629 14.82 12.23 24.12
C TYR A 629 15.68 13.20 23.27
N GLY A 630 15.25 14.44 23.06
CA GLY A 630 15.97 15.41 22.22
C GLY A 630 15.80 15.16 20.73
N THR A 631 16.89 15.09 19.97
CA THR A 631 16.81 14.81 18.52
C THR A 631 16.97 13.33 18.25
N THR A 632 15.93 12.68 17.71
CA THR A 632 15.87 11.23 17.49
C THR A 632 15.65 10.87 16.03
N ASP A 633 15.80 9.57 15.71
CA ASP A 633 15.46 9.01 14.42
C ASP A 633 13.95 8.83 14.28
N ILE A 634 13.42 9.06 13.06
CA ILE A 634 12.03 8.73 12.75
C ILE A 634 11.92 7.22 12.55
N SER A 635 10.91 6.61 13.18
CA SER A 635 10.61 5.18 13.06
C SER A 635 10.55 4.72 11.59
N PHE A 636 10.92 3.47 11.35
CA PHE A 636 10.89 2.78 10.05
C PHE A 636 11.56 3.54 8.89
N SER A 637 12.62 4.29 9.20
CA SER A 637 13.30 5.16 8.25
C SER A 637 14.80 4.84 8.22
N PRO A 638 15.25 3.80 7.48
CA PRO A 638 16.65 3.41 7.44
C PRO A 638 17.50 4.46 6.73
N ASP A 639 18.76 4.59 7.17
CA ASP A 639 19.70 5.55 6.58
C ASP A 639 20.24 5.10 5.23
N VAL A 640 20.24 3.78 4.95
CA VAL A 640 20.78 3.20 3.72
C VAL A 640 19.82 2.21 3.11
N ILE A 641 19.51 2.41 1.82
CA ILE A 641 18.79 1.44 0.98
C ILE A 641 19.56 1.29 -0.32
N ALA A 642 19.84 0.05 -0.74
CA ALA A 642 20.57 -0.20 -2.00
C ALA A 642 19.96 -1.37 -2.76
N ASN A 643 19.91 -1.24 -4.09
CA ASN A 643 19.47 -2.29 -5.00
C ASN A 643 20.47 -2.48 -6.11
N SER A 644 20.68 -3.73 -6.54
CA SER A 644 21.53 -4.11 -7.66
C SER A 644 20.84 -5.19 -8.49
N LEU A 645 20.67 -4.96 -9.78
CA LEU A 645 20.06 -5.90 -10.72
C LEU A 645 21.00 -6.16 -11.89
N PHE A 646 21.47 -7.39 -12.02
CA PHE A 646 22.11 -7.89 -13.23
C PHE A 646 21.07 -8.59 -14.11
N THR A 647 21.01 -8.22 -15.38
CA THR A 647 20.17 -8.88 -16.40
C THR A 647 21.06 -9.43 -17.50
N PHE A 648 21.00 -10.74 -17.69
CA PHE A 648 21.65 -11.44 -18.79
C PHE A 648 20.60 -11.95 -19.77
N LYS A 649 20.70 -11.55 -21.03
CA LYS A 649 19.82 -11.98 -22.12
C LYS A 649 20.65 -12.68 -23.20
N TYR A 650 20.29 -13.92 -23.52
CA TYR A 650 20.89 -14.67 -24.63
C TYR A 650 19.81 -15.43 -25.40
N LYS A 651 19.52 -15.01 -26.63
CA LYS A 651 18.41 -15.55 -27.44
C LYS A 651 17.09 -15.51 -26.66
N SER A 652 16.47 -16.66 -26.48
CA SER A 652 15.20 -16.82 -25.74
C SER A 652 15.36 -16.91 -24.22
N PHE A 653 16.59 -16.95 -23.71
CA PHE A 653 16.89 -17.09 -22.27
C PHE A 653 17.17 -15.73 -21.64
N THR A 654 16.59 -15.51 -20.47
CA THR A 654 16.90 -14.33 -19.62
C THR A 654 17.14 -14.79 -18.18
N ALA A 655 18.25 -14.34 -17.60
CA ALA A 655 18.53 -14.49 -16.17
C ALA A 655 18.62 -13.10 -15.52
N ARG A 656 17.99 -12.95 -14.36
CA ARG A 656 18.03 -11.72 -13.55
C ARG A 656 18.47 -12.09 -12.14
N PHE A 657 19.54 -11.46 -11.69
CA PHE A 657 20.02 -11.58 -10.30
C PHE A 657 19.84 -10.22 -9.62
N ASN A 658 18.98 -10.19 -8.60
CA ASN A 658 18.65 -9.01 -7.84
C ASN A 658 19.17 -9.12 -6.41
N SER A 659 19.83 -8.08 -5.92
CA SER A 659 20.27 -7.92 -4.54
C SER A 659 19.63 -6.67 -3.95
N ASN A 660 19.05 -6.80 -2.76
CA ASN A 660 18.39 -5.72 -2.03
C ASN A 660 18.99 -5.62 -0.62
N TYR A 661 19.49 -4.45 -0.26
CA TYR A 661 19.98 -4.11 1.07
C TYR A 661 19.13 -3.03 1.70
N VAL A 662 18.71 -3.26 2.94
CA VAL A 662 18.01 -2.27 3.77
C VAL A 662 18.76 -2.18 5.10
N GLY A 663 19.12 -0.97 5.49
CA GLY A 663 19.79 -0.69 6.76
C GLY A 663 18.86 -0.88 7.96
N LYS A 664 19.44 -0.81 9.17
CA LYS A 664 18.72 -0.87 10.44
C LYS A 664 17.57 0.14 10.49
N GLN A 665 16.45 -0.24 11.08
CA GLN A 665 15.27 0.60 11.29
C GLN A 665 14.87 0.57 12.76
N TYR A 666 14.32 1.68 13.28
CA TYR A 666 13.76 1.71 14.62
C TYR A 666 12.24 1.47 14.57
N LEU A 667 11.68 0.78 15.57
CA LEU A 667 10.24 0.51 15.66
C LEU A 667 9.45 1.73 16.10
N ASP A 668 10.06 2.59 16.93
CA ASP A 668 9.50 3.84 17.44
C ASP A 668 10.43 5.04 17.22
N ASN A 669 10.07 6.19 17.79
CA ASN A 669 10.81 7.43 17.63
C ASN A 669 11.80 7.72 18.78
N THR A 670 12.10 6.77 19.67
CA THR A 670 13.00 6.96 20.79
C THR A 670 14.49 6.90 20.39
N GLY A 671 14.77 6.50 19.14
CA GLY A 671 16.14 6.33 18.62
C GLY A 671 16.81 5.02 19.09
N GLY A 672 16.00 4.02 19.41
CA GLY A 672 16.48 2.67 19.77
C GLY A 672 17.05 2.60 21.18
N GLN A 673 16.59 3.47 22.10
CA GLN A 673 17.00 3.33 23.50
C GLN A 673 16.56 1.97 24.03
N THR A 674 17.51 1.26 24.62
CA THR A 674 17.27 0.03 25.38
C THR A 674 16.47 0.39 26.63
N ASP A 675 15.55 -0.47 27.03
CA ASP A 675 14.87 -0.36 28.32
C ASP A 675 15.93 -0.22 29.44
N ILE A 676 15.93 0.92 30.11
CA ILE A 676 16.98 1.34 31.07
C ILE A 676 17.22 0.32 32.18
N ASN A 677 16.29 -0.57 32.43
CA ASN A 677 16.35 -1.59 33.49
C ASN A 677 16.62 -3.00 32.99
N GLU A 678 16.88 -3.21 31.69
CA GLU A 678 17.08 -4.55 31.18
C GLU A 678 18.49 -5.06 31.45
N LYS A 679 18.62 -5.93 32.44
CA LYS A 679 19.88 -6.64 32.78
C LYS A 679 20.29 -7.71 31.76
N ASP A 680 19.36 -8.04 30.83
CA ASP A 680 19.63 -9.04 29.79
C ASP A 680 20.12 -8.37 28.51
N THR A 681 21.44 -8.41 28.31
CA THR A 681 22.10 -7.89 27.09
C THR A 681 21.67 -8.60 25.79
N ARG A 682 20.84 -9.65 25.88
CA ARG A 682 20.30 -10.40 24.74
C ARG A 682 18.96 -9.86 24.26
N LYS A 683 18.30 -8.98 25.01
CA LYS A 683 17.08 -8.34 24.52
C LYS A 683 17.43 -7.27 23.49
N LYS A 684 16.82 -7.40 22.32
CA LYS A 684 17.06 -6.49 21.20
C LYS A 684 16.59 -5.10 21.53
N GLU A 685 17.31 -4.10 21.04
CA GLU A 685 16.83 -2.73 20.92
C GLU A 685 15.45 -2.71 20.23
N ARG A 686 14.69 -1.63 20.39
CA ARG A 686 13.43 -1.40 19.67
C ARG A 686 13.71 -1.13 18.18
N SER A 687 14.23 -2.15 17.48
CA SER A 687 14.74 -2.01 16.12
C SER A 687 14.60 -3.30 15.30
N ILE A 688 14.63 -3.14 14.01
CA ILE A 688 14.77 -4.19 13.00
C ILE A 688 16.21 -4.15 12.48
N ASP A 689 16.90 -5.29 12.46
CA ASP A 689 18.26 -5.39 11.95
C ASP A 689 18.33 -5.13 10.45
N ALA A 690 19.50 -4.68 9.99
CA ALA A 690 19.77 -4.56 8.56
C ALA A 690 19.74 -5.96 7.89
N TYR A 691 19.25 -6.01 6.64
CA TYR A 691 19.21 -7.26 5.89
C TYR A 691 19.71 -7.10 4.46
N PHE A 692 20.17 -8.23 3.87
CA PHE A 692 20.67 -8.31 2.51
C PHE A 692 20.09 -9.54 1.81
N VAL A 693 19.10 -9.33 0.96
CA VAL A 693 18.35 -10.41 0.30
C VAL A 693 18.68 -10.48 -1.17
N ASN A 694 18.87 -11.71 -1.67
CA ASN A 694 19.21 -11.97 -3.07
C ASN A 694 18.17 -12.87 -3.72
N ASN A 695 17.74 -12.50 -4.93
CA ASN A 695 16.75 -13.26 -5.70
C ASN A 695 17.31 -13.59 -7.09
N LEU A 696 17.00 -14.78 -7.59
CA LEU A 696 17.35 -15.23 -8.93
C LEU A 696 16.07 -15.54 -9.72
N ARG A 697 15.95 -14.95 -10.92
CA ARG A 697 14.85 -15.23 -11.84
C ARG A 697 15.39 -15.70 -13.17
N LEU A 698 14.84 -16.81 -13.66
CA LEU A 698 15.19 -17.42 -14.93
C LEU A 698 13.93 -17.46 -15.80
N SER A 699 14.04 -17.05 -17.04
CA SER A 699 12.95 -17.02 -18.02
C SER A 699 13.41 -17.64 -19.33
N TYR A 700 12.55 -18.43 -19.93
CA TYR A 700 12.79 -18.99 -21.27
C TYR A 700 11.53 -18.90 -22.14
N ASN A 701 11.68 -18.33 -23.35
CA ASN A 701 10.59 -18.19 -24.32
C ASN A 701 10.69 -19.26 -25.39
N PHE A 702 9.71 -20.16 -25.43
CA PHE A 702 9.53 -21.17 -26.47
C PHE A 702 8.72 -20.55 -27.63
N GLY A 703 9.40 -19.87 -28.54
CA GLY A 703 8.75 -19.12 -29.61
C GLY A 703 8.00 -17.88 -29.09
N LYS A 704 6.84 -17.60 -29.72
CA LYS A 704 6.01 -16.42 -29.39
C LYS A 704 4.85 -16.75 -28.42
N HIS A 705 4.56 -18.02 -28.24
CA HIS A 705 3.32 -18.49 -27.61
C HIS A 705 3.49 -19.02 -26.19
N VAL A 706 4.69 -19.50 -25.83
CA VAL A 706 4.92 -20.12 -24.53
C VAL A 706 6.11 -19.50 -23.85
N SER A 707 5.97 -19.08 -22.60
CA SER A 707 7.08 -18.69 -21.74
C SER A 707 7.03 -19.46 -20.41
N VAL A 708 8.21 -19.80 -19.92
CA VAL A 708 8.39 -20.45 -18.61
C VAL A 708 9.30 -19.58 -17.76
N ASN A 709 8.89 -19.33 -16.53
CA ASN A 709 9.63 -18.51 -15.58
C ASN A 709 9.84 -19.28 -14.28
N LEU A 710 11.00 -19.13 -13.66
CA LEU A 710 11.34 -19.65 -12.36
C LEU A 710 11.90 -18.51 -11.51
N SER A 711 11.29 -18.26 -10.33
CA SER A 711 11.80 -17.33 -9.33
C SER A 711 12.29 -18.10 -8.11
N ILE A 712 13.52 -17.87 -7.71
CA ILE A 712 14.08 -18.32 -6.45
C ILE A 712 14.28 -17.07 -5.61
N ASN A 713 13.42 -16.89 -4.62
CA ASN A 713 13.46 -15.74 -3.73
C ASN A 713 14.29 -16.09 -2.50
N ASN A 714 14.99 -15.10 -1.95
CA ASN A 714 15.89 -15.26 -0.81
C ASN A 714 16.89 -16.42 -1.00
N LEU A 715 17.64 -16.37 -2.09
CA LEU A 715 18.52 -17.45 -2.57
C LEU A 715 19.52 -17.95 -1.50
N PHE A 716 19.97 -17.07 -0.61
CA PHE A 716 20.93 -17.41 0.45
C PHE A 716 20.29 -17.67 1.80
N ASN A 717 18.95 -17.77 1.85
CA ASN A 717 18.18 -18.11 3.05
C ASN A 717 18.42 -17.17 4.23
N GLU A 718 18.52 -15.87 3.96
CA GLU A 718 18.64 -14.82 4.98
C GLU A 718 17.41 -14.85 5.91
N GLN A 719 17.63 -14.73 7.22
CA GLN A 719 16.58 -14.57 8.21
C GLN A 719 16.42 -13.09 8.54
N TYR A 720 15.28 -12.52 8.19
CA TYR A 720 15.05 -11.07 8.33
C TYR A 720 13.59 -10.74 8.59
N GLU A 721 13.37 -9.57 9.13
CA GLU A 721 12.08 -8.95 9.40
C GLU A 721 11.97 -7.66 8.58
N THR A 722 10.76 -7.32 8.13
CA THR A 722 10.53 -6.09 7.35
C THR A 722 9.68 -5.07 8.09
N ASN A 723 9.01 -5.48 9.15
CA ASN A 723 8.10 -4.68 9.95
C ASN A 723 8.13 -5.16 11.40
N GLY A 724 7.52 -4.41 12.30
CA GLY A 724 7.32 -4.74 13.69
C GLY A 724 6.48 -3.68 14.37
N TRP A 725 6.13 -3.91 15.62
CA TRP A 725 5.50 -2.91 16.49
C TRP A 725 6.09 -3.00 17.90
N VAL A 726 5.89 -1.95 18.68
CA VAL A 726 6.31 -1.85 20.07
C VAL A 726 5.23 -1.12 20.86
N TRP A 727 4.90 -1.67 22.02
CA TRP A 727 4.05 -1.03 23.01
C TRP A 727 4.82 -0.89 24.32
N SER A 728 4.71 0.27 24.99
CA SER A 728 5.40 0.56 26.24
C SER A 728 4.47 1.22 27.22
N CYS A 729 4.65 0.90 28.50
CA CYS A 729 3.98 1.56 29.61
C CYS A 729 4.90 1.58 30.83
N TYR A 730 4.45 2.29 31.87
CA TYR A 730 5.04 2.21 33.21
C TYR A 730 4.03 1.60 34.17
N TYR A 731 4.50 0.73 35.06
CA TYR A 731 3.76 0.27 36.22
C TYR A 731 4.23 1.00 37.47
N ARG A 732 3.29 1.55 38.24
CA ARG A 732 3.61 2.19 39.52
C ARG A 732 3.81 1.14 40.61
N GLN A 733 4.99 1.10 41.18
CA GLN A 733 5.32 0.22 42.28
C GLN A 733 4.76 0.72 43.60
N ALA A 734 4.53 -0.15 44.58
CA ALA A 734 4.01 0.19 45.93
C ALA A 734 4.87 1.26 46.65
N GLY A 735 6.15 1.44 46.27
CA GLY A 735 7.06 2.48 46.80
C GLY A 735 7.04 3.80 46.01
N GLY A 736 6.11 3.98 45.04
CA GLY A 736 5.95 5.19 44.22
C GLY A 736 6.89 5.29 43.02
N GLY A 737 7.84 4.34 42.82
CA GLY A 737 8.69 4.27 41.63
C GLY A 737 7.91 3.81 40.38
N LEU A 738 8.41 4.18 39.21
CA LEU A 738 7.88 3.71 37.93
C LEU A 738 8.77 2.60 37.37
N GLU A 739 8.20 1.45 37.04
CA GLU A 739 8.87 0.34 36.37
C GLU A 739 8.45 0.28 34.90
N PRO A 740 9.40 0.39 33.95
CA PRO A 740 9.07 0.32 32.54
C PRO A 740 8.73 -1.10 32.10
N TYR A 741 7.73 -1.22 31.25
CA TYR A 741 7.36 -2.45 30.54
C TYR A 741 7.31 -2.21 29.07
N THR A 742 7.83 -3.17 28.27
CA THR A 742 7.83 -3.07 26.81
C THR A 742 7.48 -4.42 26.20
N GLU A 743 6.56 -4.40 25.25
CA GLU A 743 6.20 -5.54 24.41
C GLU A 743 6.53 -5.22 22.95
N LYS A 744 7.05 -6.22 22.22
CA LYS A 744 7.45 -6.07 20.82
C LYS A 744 7.05 -7.30 20.03
N SER A 745 6.67 -7.07 18.78
CA SER A 745 6.50 -8.15 17.79
C SER A 745 7.12 -7.76 16.46
N TYR A 746 7.46 -8.77 15.68
CA TYR A 746 8.14 -8.63 14.41
C TYR A 746 7.42 -9.41 13.32
N PHE A 747 7.66 -9.04 12.05
CA PHE A 747 7.10 -9.71 10.88
C PHE A 747 8.20 -10.42 10.09
N PRO A 748 8.51 -11.68 10.45
CA PRO A 748 9.54 -12.47 9.77
C PRO A 748 9.14 -12.76 8.33
N GLN A 749 10.11 -12.70 7.43
CA GLN A 749 9.93 -13.02 6.03
C GLN A 749 10.41 -14.44 5.73
N ALA A 750 9.82 -15.02 4.68
CA ALA A 750 10.14 -16.37 4.24
C ALA A 750 11.61 -16.52 3.90
N GLY A 751 12.21 -17.64 4.30
CA GLY A 751 13.51 -18.10 3.83
C GLY A 751 13.50 -18.38 2.34
N ILE A 752 14.44 -19.22 1.86
CA ILE A 752 14.49 -19.60 0.45
C ILE A 752 13.15 -20.22 0.01
N ASN A 753 12.57 -19.67 -1.08
CA ASN A 753 11.32 -20.16 -1.63
C ASN A 753 11.32 -20.04 -3.15
N VAL A 754 10.49 -20.85 -3.80
CA VAL A 754 10.49 -21.00 -5.25
C VAL A 754 9.09 -20.87 -5.82
N LEU A 755 8.96 -20.13 -6.93
CA LEU A 755 7.74 -20.01 -7.73
C LEU A 755 8.07 -20.32 -9.19
N ALA A 756 7.33 -21.25 -9.79
CA ALA A 756 7.39 -21.54 -11.21
C ALA A 756 6.13 -21.00 -11.90
N ASN A 757 6.28 -20.54 -13.14
CA ASN A 757 5.21 -19.95 -13.92
C ASN A 757 5.26 -20.38 -15.36
N VAL A 758 4.08 -20.60 -15.96
CA VAL A 758 3.90 -20.84 -17.40
C VAL A 758 2.90 -19.82 -17.93
N ALA A 759 3.27 -19.10 -18.98
CA ALA A 759 2.37 -18.21 -19.71
C ALA A 759 2.18 -18.72 -21.15
N LEU A 760 0.91 -18.76 -21.58
CA LEU A 760 0.48 -19.14 -22.91
C LEU A 760 -0.18 -17.94 -23.59
N LYS A 761 0.22 -17.62 -24.83
CA LYS A 761 -0.33 -16.51 -25.64
C LYS A 761 -0.82 -17.03 -26.98
N PHE A 762 -2.03 -16.60 -27.36
CA PHE A 762 -2.71 -17.06 -28.57
C PHE A 762 -3.04 -15.87 -29.48
#